data_233c47777da01810f96159934640da5f
#
_entry.id   233c47777da01810f96159934640da5f
#
_cell.length_a   1.000
_cell.length_b   1.000
_cell.length_c   1.000
_cell.angle_alpha   90.00
_cell.angle_beta   90.00
_cell.angle_gamma   90.00
#
_symmetry.space_group_name_H-M   'P 1'
#
loop_
_entity.id
_entity.type
_entity.pdbx_description
1 polymer ?
#
loop_
_entity_poly.entity_id
_entity_poly.type
_entity_poly.pdbx_seq_one_letter_code
_entity_poly.pdbx_strand_id
1 'polypeptide(L)'
;MTHGFERPAVAGGGWTAHGLVRGLARDHDRGEAPAIRDASRALTWAQLDRRVDAAAASLRSAGVGRGDVVGLVLGEPIDTIAVLLGIHRVGGVAAPIPLRLTGAEMDAVSATLRPSLLVHEPARLLAGEVARDGGDPADVPVAPDAPAIVILTSGTTGRPKGVVLSYAALGSSADAWIAALPPATGWLLVVSLAHVAGLGVVWRAIRAGVPVRLAPATDAGAQLAALRDDATISHVSLVPTQLARLLDAAGADAAGSDAAGSDPPRGALAPASAPAGLRAVPLGGGHVPAPLVTRALTAGWPVVPTYGLSEAGSGVTALPTAEAHAHPDSAGRPLPGAHVTIHDPDRDGVGEIVVSSPAAFLGYLGEPPRDPASPIHTGDLGRLDADGRLHVLDRRTDRIVRGGENIAPAEVEAVLDAHPAVAEAAVVARPDPLLGHVPVAAVVIRPGADDPGDEALVAWCRVSLAAFKVPAAFLRLDTLPRTASGKLRRAAVRGLIDGSPWGELARAGGDRIGWRVTGAPGSAHPALPAPLDVLLLAGTLSTAHQLDRLAEELARPGSLRVHALDRRGSGTGRLTNPGPVLVAAHVADVEAYLDARSIESAVLVGHSFGGVLALEAAARLGRRISAVVAYDPPYSPLAEEPTQARFADTAARTAEAHARGGPALAAETFLRIVAGDAAWESLSDRSRAFLAREGDGAVADSALVGLDPAGLPAITAPVRILTGGASLPFYEPISVALVARIPGATRATLEGLTHNGPITDAPQVAAAIRVFLVSAGLLTATEAAS
;
A
#
# COMPACT_ATOMS: atom_id res chain seq x y z
N MET A 1 -1.04 24.25 49.49
CA MET A 1 -2.36 24.89 49.39
C MET A 1 -2.89 24.50 48.03
N THR A 2 -3.81 23.56 48.01
CA THR A 2 -4.48 23.02 46.83
C THR A 2 -5.61 23.98 46.46
N HIS A 3 -5.37 24.88 45.49
CA HIS A 3 -6.46 25.61 44.87
C HIS A 3 -7.29 24.65 44.05
N GLY A 4 -8.46 24.30 44.54
CA GLY A 4 -9.46 23.57 43.84
C GLY A 4 -9.92 24.39 42.59
N PHE A 5 -9.73 23.81 41.41
CA PHE A 5 -10.27 24.37 40.17
C PHE A 5 -11.79 24.22 40.19
N GLU A 6 -12.52 25.24 40.61
CA GLU A 6 -13.93 25.34 40.30
C GLU A 6 -14.08 25.51 38.78
N ARG A 7 -14.71 24.52 38.14
CA ARG A 7 -15.13 24.60 36.74
C ARG A 7 -16.10 25.76 36.60
N PRO A 8 -15.90 26.70 35.62
CA PRO A 8 -16.96 27.64 35.34
C PRO A 8 -18.22 26.87 34.94
N ALA A 9 -19.26 26.95 35.74
CA ALA A 9 -20.57 26.44 35.44
C ALA A 9 -21.11 27.21 34.23
N VAL A 10 -21.13 26.58 33.06
CA VAL A 10 -21.80 27.13 31.88
C VAL A 10 -23.29 26.88 32.07
N ALA A 11 -23.99 27.90 32.53
CA ALA A 11 -25.43 27.90 32.64
C ALA A 11 -26.06 27.75 31.23
N GLY A 12 -26.75 26.63 30.97
CA GLY A 12 -27.87 26.50 30.02
C GLY A 12 -27.65 26.70 28.52
N GLY A 13 -26.44 27.00 28.03
CA GLY A 13 -26.14 27.17 26.60
C GLY A 13 -24.94 26.30 26.20
N GLY A 14 -25.08 25.50 25.13
CA GLY A 14 -24.00 24.64 24.63
C GLY A 14 -22.72 25.43 24.42
N TRP A 15 -21.59 24.91 24.89
CA TRP A 15 -20.31 25.59 24.74
C TRP A 15 -19.83 25.56 23.27
N THR A 16 -19.14 26.61 22.88
CA THR A 16 -18.45 26.69 21.60
C THR A 16 -16.98 27.05 21.87
N ALA A 17 -16.05 26.54 21.04
CA ALA A 17 -14.64 26.84 21.21
C ALA A 17 -14.34 28.34 21.12
N HIS A 18 -15.01 29.07 20.17
CA HIS A 18 -14.85 30.51 20.01
C HIS A 18 -15.40 31.30 21.22
N GLY A 19 -16.49 30.84 21.83
CA GLY A 19 -17.04 31.44 23.05
C GLY A 19 -16.14 31.23 24.25
N LEU A 20 -15.48 30.06 24.37
CA LEU A 20 -14.47 29.81 25.40
C LEU A 20 -13.24 30.69 25.22
N VAL A 21 -12.74 30.87 23.99
CA VAL A 21 -11.62 31.78 23.71
C VAL A 21 -11.96 33.20 24.14
N ARG A 22 -13.19 33.70 23.85
CA ARG A 22 -13.66 34.98 24.32
C ARG A 22 -13.74 35.08 25.84
N GLY A 23 -14.24 34.02 26.50
CA GLY A 23 -14.25 33.93 27.97
C GLY A 23 -12.88 34.00 28.59
N LEU A 24 -11.90 33.25 28.07
CA LEU A 24 -10.50 33.28 28.51
C LEU A 24 -9.83 34.64 28.23
N ALA A 25 -10.13 35.25 27.09
CA ALA A 25 -9.60 36.57 26.73
C ALA A 25 -10.05 37.69 27.65
N ARG A 26 -11.28 37.62 28.20
CA ARG A 26 -11.88 38.58 29.11
C ARG A 26 -11.57 38.31 30.60
N ASP A 27 -11.02 37.14 30.90
CA ASP A 27 -10.57 36.80 32.24
C ASP A 27 -9.34 37.65 32.57
N HIS A 28 -9.38 38.42 33.67
CA HIS A 28 -8.35 39.37 34.07
C HIS A 28 -6.98 38.69 34.24
N ASP A 29 -6.96 37.45 34.74
CA ASP A 29 -5.71 36.73 35.05
C ASP A 29 -5.21 35.89 33.86
N ARG A 30 -6.10 35.51 32.92
CA ARG A 30 -5.82 34.63 31.80
C ARG A 30 -5.67 35.30 30.46
N GLY A 31 -6.27 36.50 30.26
CA GLY A 31 -6.28 37.17 28.95
C GLY A 31 -4.89 37.41 28.37
N GLU A 32 -3.91 37.69 29.19
CA GLU A 32 -2.51 37.89 28.79
C GLU A 32 -1.67 36.61 28.86
N ALA A 33 -2.25 35.48 29.31
CA ALA A 33 -1.56 34.19 29.29
C ALA A 33 -1.40 33.65 27.86
N PRO A 34 -0.34 32.86 27.58
CA PRO A 34 -0.14 32.24 26.26
C PRO A 34 -1.32 31.34 25.88
N ALA A 35 -1.83 31.51 24.66
CA ALA A 35 -2.87 30.68 24.06
C ALA A 35 -2.30 29.73 23.02
N ILE A 36 -1.49 30.27 22.09
CA ILE A 36 -0.94 29.52 20.98
C ILE A 36 0.41 30.11 20.58
N ARG A 37 1.37 29.24 20.24
CA ARG A 37 2.70 29.66 19.76
C ARG A 37 3.33 28.67 18.79
N ASP A 38 4.19 29.16 17.93
CA ASP A 38 5.15 28.38 17.14
C ASP A 38 6.59 28.79 17.49
N ALA A 39 7.54 28.50 16.60
CA ALA A 39 8.94 28.88 16.79
C ALA A 39 9.18 30.40 16.60
N SER A 40 8.31 31.12 15.91
CA SER A 40 8.50 32.51 15.45
C SER A 40 7.61 33.52 16.16
N ARG A 41 6.41 33.11 16.60
CA ARG A 41 5.44 34.00 17.23
C ARG A 41 4.61 33.30 18.30
N ALA A 42 4.10 34.09 19.24
CA ALA A 42 3.16 33.66 20.27
C ALA A 42 1.99 34.64 20.34
N LEU A 43 0.81 34.12 20.64
CA LEU A 43 -0.39 34.92 20.90
C LEU A 43 -0.91 34.60 22.30
N THR A 44 -1.33 35.67 23.02
CA THR A 44 -2.13 35.51 24.24
C THR A 44 -3.58 35.19 23.89
N TRP A 45 -4.39 34.78 24.89
CA TRP A 45 -5.83 34.57 24.66
C TRP A 45 -6.52 35.85 24.13
N ALA A 46 -6.18 37.03 24.66
CA ALA A 46 -6.69 38.29 24.19
C ALA A 46 -6.28 38.63 22.74
N GLN A 47 -5.03 38.27 22.35
CA GLN A 47 -4.58 38.46 20.98
C GLN A 47 -5.24 37.47 20.00
N LEU A 48 -5.44 36.23 20.42
CA LEU A 48 -6.13 35.21 19.63
C LEU A 48 -7.60 35.63 19.41
N ASP A 49 -8.32 36.09 20.45
CA ASP A 49 -9.71 36.58 20.35
C ASP A 49 -9.86 37.72 19.37
N ARG A 50 -8.94 38.74 19.40
CA ARG A 50 -8.93 39.82 18.42
C ARG A 50 -8.75 39.33 16.97
N ARG A 51 -7.89 38.33 16.75
CA ARG A 51 -7.72 37.75 15.40
C ARG A 51 -8.96 36.98 14.95
N VAL A 52 -9.61 36.29 15.87
CA VAL A 52 -10.89 35.59 15.60
C VAL A 52 -11.97 36.60 15.23
N ASP A 53 -12.03 37.77 15.90
CA ASP A 53 -12.95 38.85 15.55
C ASP A 53 -12.66 39.45 14.16
N ALA A 54 -11.37 39.65 13.82
CA ALA A 54 -10.98 40.13 12.50
C ALA A 54 -11.40 39.15 11.38
N ALA A 55 -11.15 37.83 11.61
CA ALA A 55 -11.61 36.79 10.70
C ALA A 55 -13.14 36.78 10.54
N ALA A 56 -13.88 36.86 11.65
CA ALA A 56 -15.33 36.88 11.64
C ALA A 56 -15.90 38.12 10.89
N ALA A 57 -15.29 39.29 11.05
CA ALA A 57 -15.68 40.50 10.34
C ALA A 57 -15.46 40.34 8.82
N SER A 58 -14.28 39.84 8.41
CA SER A 58 -13.96 39.58 7.00
C SER A 58 -14.90 38.55 6.37
N LEU A 59 -15.23 37.47 7.09
CA LEU A 59 -16.16 36.45 6.64
C LEU A 59 -17.59 37.00 6.45
N ARG A 60 -18.09 37.81 7.40
CA ARG A 60 -19.38 38.49 7.23
C ARG A 60 -19.40 39.42 6.02
N SER A 61 -18.32 40.20 5.81
CA SER A 61 -18.19 41.04 4.64
C SER A 61 -18.17 40.26 3.33
N ALA A 62 -17.69 39.03 3.37
CA ALA A 62 -17.76 38.07 2.25
C ALA A 62 -19.12 37.36 2.11
N GLY A 63 -20.11 37.70 2.93
CA GLY A 63 -21.46 37.14 2.88
C GLY A 63 -21.62 35.81 3.61
N VAL A 64 -20.63 35.35 4.37
CA VAL A 64 -20.71 34.11 5.13
C VAL A 64 -21.61 34.28 6.35
N GLY A 65 -22.57 33.40 6.50
CA GLY A 65 -23.53 33.39 7.59
C GLY A 65 -23.70 31.99 8.22
N ARG A 66 -24.80 31.89 8.99
CA ARG A 66 -25.11 30.65 9.73
C ARG A 66 -25.36 29.47 8.80
N GLY A 67 -24.65 28.36 9.04
CA GLY A 67 -24.79 27.10 8.32
C GLY A 67 -24.02 27.06 6.99
N ASP A 68 -23.41 28.15 6.56
CA ASP A 68 -22.60 28.15 5.35
C ASP A 68 -21.32 27.33 5.52
N VAL A 69 -21.05 26.44 4.56
CA VAL A 69 -19.82 25.64 4.54
C VAL A 69 -18.68 26.48 3.97
N VAL A 70 -17.64 26.68 4.75
CA VAL A 70 -16.43 27.39 4.34
C VAL A 70 -15.29 26.41 4.18
N GLY A 71 -14.84 26.22 2.93
CA GLY A 71 -13.61 25.45 2.63
C GLY A 71 -12.38 26.25 3.08
N LEU A 72 -11.59 25.72 3.97
CA LEU A 72 -10.41 26.37 4.53
C LEU A 72 -9.15 25.58 4.15
N VAL A 73 -8.44 26.03 3.12
CA VAL A 73 -7.14 25.45 2.75
C VAL A 73 -6.14 25.78 3.87
N LEU A 74 -5.51 24.74 4.41
CA LEU A 74 -4.59 24.89 5.54
C LEU A 74 -3.35 25.66 5.10
N GLY A 75 -3.11 26.79 5.79
CA GLY A 75 -1.92 27.61 5.62
C GLY A 75 -1.05 27.56 6.87
N GLU A 76 -0.59 28.74 7.27
CA GLU A 76 0.12 28.90 8.53
C GLU A 76 -0.82 28.54 9.71
N PRO A 77 -0.42 27.63 10.63
CA PRO A 77 -1.36 27.03 11.56
C PRO A 77 -2.04 28.00 12.54
N ILE A 78 -1.34 29.04 13.04
CA ILE A 78 -1.94 30.04 13.94
C ILE A 78 -3.07 30.79 13.25
N ASP A 79 -2.83 31.23 12.01
CA ASP A 79 -3.82 31.95 11.21
C ASP A 79 -4.98 31.05 10.81
N THR A 80 -4.68 29.78 10.47
CA THR A 80 -5.69 28.76 10.19
C THR A 80 -6.63 28.55 11.38
N ILE A 81 -6.09 28.43 12.61
CA ILE A 81 -6.89 28.25 13.83
C ILE A 81 -7.74 29.50 14.09
N ALA A 82 -7.18 30.70 13.93
CA ALA A 82 -7.93 31.95 14.13
C ALA A 82 -9.11 32.07 13.13
N VAL A 83 -8.88 31.74 11.84
CA VAL A 83 -9.93 31.76 10.80
C VAL A 83 -10.98 30.68 11.06
N LEU A 84 -10.58 29.46 11.44
CA LEU A 84 -11.50 28.40 11.78
C LEU A 84 -12.44 28.80 12.93
N LEU A 85 -11.91 29.41 13.99
CA LEU A 85 -12.70 29.94 15.09
C LEU A 85 -13.57 31.11 14.64
N GLY A 86 -13.11 31.95 13.71
CA GLY A 86 -13.87 33.03 13.07
C GLY A 86 -15.07 32.53 12.27
N ILE A 87 -14.90 31.42 11.52
CA ILE A 87 -16.01 30.72 10.83
C ILE A 87 -17.08 30.30 11.84
N HIS A 88 -16.68 29.70 12.95
CA HIS A 88 -17.61 29.33 14.02
C HIS A 88 -18.29 30.55 14.66
N ARG A 89 -17.58 31.69 14.79
CA ARG A 89 -18.13 32.93 15.39
C ARG A 89 -19.24 33.55 14.54
N VAL A 90 -19.23 33.36 13.23
CA VAL A 90 -20.31 33.74 12.33
C VAL A 90 -21.40 32.68 12.18
N GLY A 91 -21.26 31.54 12.86
CA GLY A 91 -22.18 30.43 12.77
C GLY A 91 -22.01 29.54 11.53
N GLY A 92 -20.91 29.74 10.79
CA GLY A 92 -20.53 28.91 9.64
C GLY A 92 -19.98 27.53 10.03
N VAL A 93 -19.87 26.66 9.06
CA VAL A 93 -19.34 25.29 9.15
C VAL A 93 -17.95 25.24 8.53
N ALA A 94 -16.91 24.97 9.31
CA ALA A 94 -15.56 24.92 8.80
C ALA A 94 -15.27 23.57 8.09
N ALA A 95 -14.61 23.61 6.94
CA ALA A 95 -14.13 22.41 6.22
C ALA A 95 -12.64 22.54 5.95
N PRO A 96 -11.75 22.07 6.86
CA PRO A 96 -10.31 22.13 6.67
C PRO A 96 -9.85 21.23 5.52
N ILE A 97 -9.10 21.82 4.59
CA ILE A 97 -8.62 21.16 3.37
C ILE A 97 -7.09 21.07 3.42
N PRO A 98 -6.47 19.90 3.22
CA PRO A 98 -5.02 19.76 3.19
C PRO A 98 -4.37 20.66 2.12
N LEU A 99 -3.22 21.29 2.45
CA LEU A 99 -2.50 22.18 1.53
C LEU A 99 -1.97 21.49 0.26
N ARG A 100 -1.65 20.18 0.36
CA ARG A 100 -0.97 19.42 -0.70
C ARG A 100 -1.94 18.51 -1.45
N LEU A 101 -2.96 19.11 -2.08
CA LEU A 101 -3.83 18.42 -3.02
C LEU A 101 -3.43 18.75 -4.45
N THR A 102 -3.55 17.79 -5.35
CA THR A 102 -3.47 18.02 -6.80
C THR A 102 -4.72 18.81 -7.26
N GLY A 103 -4.67 19.41 -8.46
CA GLY A 103 -5.85 20.11 -9.01
C GLY A 103 -7.09 19.21 -9.07
N ALA A 104 -6.94 17.98 -9.53
CA ALA A 104 -8.04 17.01 -9.61
C ALA A 104 -8.60 16.62 -8.24
N GLU A 105 -7.75 16.49 -7.22
CA GLU A 105 -8.20 16.23 -5.84
C GLU A 105 -8.93 17.46 -5.26
N MET A 106 -8.45 18.67 -5.54
CA MET A 106 -9.12 19.90 -5.12
C MET A 106 -10.50 20.06 -5.78
N ASP A 107 -10.62 19.71 -7.07
CA ASP A 107 -11.89 19.70 -7.78
C ASP A 107 -12.87 18.68 -7.16
N ALA A 108 -12.40 17.48 -6.84
CA ALA A 108 -13.20 16.45 -6.18
C ALA A 108 -13.67 16.88 -4.78
N VAL A 109 -12.79 17.53 -4.00
CA VAL A 109 -13.10 18.10 -2.69
C VAL A 109 -14.12 19.23 -2.82
N SER A 110 -13.93 20.16 -3.76
CA SER A 110 -14.85 21.27 -4.02
C SER A 110 -16.23 20.77 -4.46
N ALA A 111 -16.29 19.75 -5.31
CA ALA A 111 -17.53 19.12 -5.72
C ALA A 111 -18.27 18.42 -4.57
N THR A 112 -17.53 17.86 -3.60
CA THR A 112 -18.09 17.23 -2.39
C THR A 112 -18.59 18.29 -1.40
N LEU A 113 -17.77 19.28 -1.09
CA LEU A 113 -18.06 20.31 -0.07
C LEU A 113 -19.10 21.32 -0.53
N ARG A 114 -19.10 21.70 -1.82
CA ARG A 114 -19.88 22.81 -2.39
C ARG A 114 -19.84 24.05 -1.49
N PRO A 115 -18.65 24.56 -1.16
CA PRO A 115 -18.50 25.58 -0.16
C PRO A 115 -19.07 26.92 -0.65
N SER A 116 -19.71 27.67 0.27
CA SER A 116 -20.14 29.06 0.00
C SER A 116 -18.96 29.99 -0.20
N LEU A 117 -17.84 29.69 0.47
CA LEU A 117 -16.56 30.38 0.31
C LEU A 117 -15.41 29.38 0.38
N LEU A 118 -14.42 29.54 -0.51
CA LEU A 118 -13.16 28.78 -0.45
C LEU A 118 -12.02 29.74 -0.09
N VAL A 119 -11.43 29.54 1.08
CA VAL A 119 -10.33 30.35 1.62
C VAL A 119 -9.00 29.65 1.32
N HIS A 120 -8.22 30.19 0.39
CA HIS A 120 -6.90 29.69 0.04
C HIS A 120 -5.79 30.23 0.93
N GLU A 121 -5.92 31.45 1.40
CA GLU A 121 -4.92 32.16 2.20
C GLU A 121 -5.56 32.71 3.48
N PRO A 122 -5.55 31.95 4.60
CA PRO A 122 -6.16 32.36 5.86
C PRO A 122 -5.69 33.76 6.34
N ALA A 123 -4.41 34.07 6.15
CA ALA A 123 -3.83 35.36 6.56
C ALA A 123 -4.53 36.60 5.95
N ARG A 124 -5.10 36.48 4.75
CA ARG A 124 -5.82 37.58 4.10
C ARG A 124 -7.07 37.99 4.87
N LEU A 125 -7.76 37.05 5.51
CA LEU A 125 -8.95 37.36 6.33
C LEU A 125 -8.60 38.02 7.66
N LEU A 126 -7.33 38.02 8.04
CA LEU A 126 -6.81 38.58 9.27
C LEU A 126 -6.15 39.97 9.07
N ALA A 127 -5.99 40.43 7.82
CA ALA A 127 -5.33 41.67 7.48
C ALA A 127 -6.27 42.91 7.56
N GLY A 128 -7.59 42.72 7.69
CA GLY A 128 -8.56 43.79 7.83
C GLY A 128 -8.43 44.47 9.19
N GLU A 129 -8.30 45.83 9.21
CA GLU A 129 -8.49 46.57 10.44
C GLU A 129 -9.96 46.41 10.86
N VAL A 130 -10.18 45.86 12.06
CA VAL A 130 -11.52 45.93 12.67
C VAL A 130 -11.80 47.37 12.98
N ALA A 131 -12.65 48.01 12.15
CA ALA A 131 -13.13 49.37 12.46
C ALA A 131 -13.74 49.34 13.87
N ARG A 132 -13.17 50.12 14.78
CA ARG A 132 -13.60 50.22 16.18
C ARG A 132 -14.87 51.10 16.30
N ASP A 133 -15.81 50.94 15.39
CA ASP A 133 -17.11 51.56 15.54
C ASP A 133 -18.00 50.68 16.44
N GLY A 134 -17.88 50.90 17.71
CA GLY A 134 -18.90 50.94 18.75
C GLY A 134 -19.74 49.69 19.06
N GLY A 135 -19.53 48.56 18.48
CA GLY A 135 -20.29 47.35 18.77
C GLY A 135 -19.39 46.12 18.91
N ASP A 136 -19.38 45.47 20.08
CA ASP A 136 -18.82 44.13 20.27
C ASP A 136 -19.52 43.22 19.24
N PRO A 137 -18.83 42.63 18.24
CA PRO A 137 -19.49 41.79 17.24
C PRO A 137 -20.09 40.59 17.96
N ALA A 138 -21.41 40.62 18.19
CA ALA A 138 -22.08 39.55 18.90
C ALA A 138 -21.83 38.21 18.22
N ASP A 139 -21.42 37.21 18.99
CA ASP A 139 -21.35 35.85 18.54
C ASP A 139 -22.71 35.43 18.02
N VAL A 140 -22.75 34.78 16.84
CA VAL A 140 -24.01 34.23 16.34
C VAL A 140 -24.38 33.03 17.21
N PRO A 141 -25.54 33.04 17.91
CA PRO A 141 -25.96 31.91 18.70
C PRO A 141 -26.12 30.69 17.83
N VAL A 142 -25.50 29.57 18.20
CA VAL A 142 -25.62 28.27 17.52
C VAL A 142 -26.19 27.21 18.46
N ALA A 143 -27.05 26.35 17.92
CA ALA A 143 -27.55 25.22 18.68
C ALA A 143 -26.41 24.19 18.91
N PRO A 144 -26.36 23.49 20.03
CA PRO A 144 -25.33 22.49 20.32
C PRO A 144 -25.23 21.37 19.26
N ASP A 145 -26.36 20.99 18.69
CA ASP A 145 -26.49 20.00 17.62
C ASP A 145 -26.29 20.55 16.21
N ALA A 146 -26.07 21.88 16.07
CA ALA A 146 -25.78 22.45 14.76
C ALA A 146 -24.42 21.95 14.22
N PRO A 147 -24.31 21.78 12.89
CA PRO A 147 -23.04 21.48 12.23
C PRO A 147 -21.96 22.51 12.57
N ALA A 148 -20.78 22.05 12.94
CA ALA A 148 -19.62 22.88 13.25
C ALA A 148 -18.50 22.68 12.24
N ILE A 149 -18.26 21.43 11.84
CA ILE A 149 -17.12 21.10 11.01
C ILE A 149 -17.43 19.93 10.07
N VAL A 150 -16.81 19.97 8.89
CA VAL A 150 -16.79 18.85 7.92
C VAL A 150 -15.38 18.33 7.80
N ILE A 151 -15.16 17.08 8.17
CA ILE A 151 -13.88 16.39 8.02
C ILE A 151 -13.91 15.52 6.78
N LEU A 152 -12.98 15.77 5.85
CA LEU A 152 -12.84 14.98 4.66
C LEU A 152 -12.13 13.65 4.96
N THR A 153 -12.74 12.54 4.57
CA THR A 153 -12.17 11.20 4.67
C THR A 153 -12.06 10.57 3.29
N SER A 154 -11.06 9.71 3.08
CA SER A 154 -10.96 8.91 1.86
C SER A 154 -12.07 7.86 1.85
N GLY A 155 -13.11 8.08 1.06
CA GLY A 155 -14.19 7.10 0.90
C GLY A 155 -13.68 5.80 0.26
N THR A 156 -14.29 4.67 0.61
CA THR A 156 -14.00 3.35 0.02
C THR A 156 -14.22 3.31 -1.51
N THR A 157 -14.96 4.27 -2.04
CA THR A 157 -15.26 4.43 -3.48
C THR A 157 -14.27 5.33 -4.22
N GLY A 158 -13.19 5.79 -3.57
CA GLY A 158 -12.19 6.70 -4.15
C GLY A 158 -12.62 8.17 -4.20
N ARG A 159 -13.88 8.51 -3.84
CA ARG A 159 -14.33 9.90 -3.70
C ARG A 159 -14.27 10.34 -2.23
N PRO A 160 -13.83 11.58 -1.93
CA PRO A 160 -13.86 12.10 -0.57
C PRO A 160 -15.28 12.10 0.00
N LYS A 161 -15.44 11.68 1.28
CA LYS A 161 -16.68 11.85 2.03
C LYS A 161 -16.48 12.92 3.09
N GLY A 162 -17.49 13.75 3.30
CA GLY A 162 -17.47 14.78 4.34
C GLY A 162 -18.20 14.31 5.60
N VAL A 163 -17.47 14.01 6.67
CA VAL A 163 -18.02 13.66 8.00
C VAL A 163 -18.43 14.96 8.70
N VAL A 164 -19.72 15.12 9.02
CA VAL A 164 -20.24 16.33 9.66
C VAL A 164 -20.31 16.14 11.18
N LEU A 165 -19.59 16.97 11.93
CA LEU A 165 -19.62 16.97 13.39
C LEU A 165 -20.31 18.23 13.91
N SER A 166 -21.12 18.08 14.98
CA SER A 166 -21.76 19.19 15.68
C SER A 166 -20.86 19.81 16.74
N TYR A 167 -21.23 20.99 17.22
CA TYR A 167 -20.58 21.62 18.38
C TYR A 167 -20.63 20.73 19.61
N ALA A 168 -21.78 20.07 19.88
CA ALA A 168 -21.92 19.11 20.97
C ALA A 168 -20.99 17.91 20.85
N ALA A 169 -20.83 17.37 19.63
CA ALA A 169 -19.94 16.24 19.36
C ALA A 169 -18.48 16.59 19.64
N LEU A 170 -18.02 17.77 19.15
CA LEU A 170 -16.67 18.26 19.42
C LEU A 170 -16.40 18.48 20.91
N GLY A 171 -17.43 19.02 21.61
CA GLY A 171 -17.38 19.22 23.06
C GLY A 171 -17.29 17.93 23.84
N SER A 172 -18.18 17.00 23.55
CA SER A 172 -18.21 15.70 24.20
C SER A 172 -16.90 14.94 24.01
N SER A 173 -16.31 14.99 22.80
CA SER A 173 -14.99 14.41 22.54
C SER A 173 -13.89 15.05 23.39
N ALA A 174 -13.86 16.39 23.47
CA ALA A 174 -12.88 17.09 24.27
C ALA A 174 -13.00 16.76 25.77
N ASP A 175 -14.22 16.76 26.32
CA ASP A 175 -14.50 16.45 27.72
C ASP A 175 -14.14 15.00 28.07
N ALA A 176 -14.45 14.04 27.21
CA ALA A 176 -14.11 12.63 27.39
C ALA A 176 -12.58 12.41 27.49
N TRP A 177 -11.82 13.06 26.61
CA TRP A 177 -10.37 13.01 26.65
C TRP A 177 -9.75 13.70 27.86
N ILE A 178 -10.25 14.87 28.23
CA ILE A 178 -9.78 15.59 29.43
C ILE A 178 -10.03 14.77 30.71
N ALA A 179 -11.13 14.03 30.76
CA ALA A 179 -11.43 13.15 31.89
C ALA A 179 -10.57 11.88 31.92
N ALA A 180 -10.12 11.39 30.75
CA ALA A 180 -9.34 10.15 30.63
C ALA A 180 -7.83 10.34 30.78
N LEU A 181 -7.31 11.55 30.57
CA LEU A 181 -5.87 11.84 30.64
C LEU A 181 -5.49 12.58 31.94
N PRO A 182 -4.21 12.53 32.35
CA PRO A 182 -3.70 13.40 33.39
C PRO A 182 -3.95 14.89 33.07
N PRO A 183 -4.06 15.80 34.06
CA PRO A 183 -4.26 17.21 33.80
C PRO A 183 -3.17 17.78 32.90
N ALA A 184 -3.57 18.39 31.76
CA ALA A 184 -2.67 19.02 30.83
C ALA A 184 -2.21 20.39 31.34
N THR A 185 -0.94 20.72 31.11
CA THR A 185 -0.41 22.08 31.27
C THR A 185 -0.23 22.79 29.93
N GLY A 186 -0.18 22.03 28.84
CA GLY A 186 -0.12 22.49 27.45
C GLY A 186 -0.03 21.31 26.49
N TRP A 187 -0.36 21.54 25.24
CA TRP A 187 -0.37 20.56 24.16
C TRP A 187 0.63 20.90 23.07
N LEU A 188 1.37 19.90 22.56
CA LEU A 188 2.09 20.01 21.30
C LEU A 188 1.20 19.54 20.16
N LEU A 189 1.00 20.39 19.14
CA LEU A 189 0.28 20.07 17.91
C LEU A 189 1.27 19.73 16.80
N VAL A 190 1.30 18.46 16.41
CA VAL A 190 2.12 17.91 15.31
C VAL A 190 1.28 17.13 14.30
N VAL A 191 -0.02 17.04 14.53
CA VAL A 191 -0.99 16.38 13.64
C VAL A 191 -1.73 17.44 12.83
N SER A 192 -1.97 17.18 11.55
CA SER A 192 -2.64 18.13 10.66
C SER A 192 -4.05 18.49 11.14
N LEU A 193 -4.41 19.77 11.01
CA LEU A 193 -5.76 20.28 11.27
C LEU A 193 -6.82 19.79 10.26
N ALA A 194 -6.43 19.15 9.15
CA ALA A 194 -7.36 18.49 8.25
C ALA A 194 -7.96 17.19 8.85
N HIS A 195 -7.42 16.72 9.95
CA HIS A 195 -7.87 15.51 10.64
C HIS A 195 -8.47 15.85 12.00
N VAL A 196 -9.50 15.08 12.37
CA VAL A 196 -10.19 15.24 13.65
C VAL A 196 -9.23 15.14 14.85
N ALA A 197 -8.13 14.38 14.73
CA ALA A 197 -7.13 14.27 15.80
C ALA A 197 -6.39 15.59 16.07
N GLY A 198 -5.99 16.32 15.01
CA GLY A 198 -5.34 17.64 15.15
C GLY A 198 -6.28 18.70 15.70
N LEU A 199 -7.50 18.74 15.18
CA LEU A 199 -8.55 19.62 15.71
C LEU A 199 -8.87 19.28 17.17
N GLY A 200 -8.92 17.99 17.52
CA GLY A 200 -9.14 17.53 18.89
C GLY A 200 -8.09 18.04 19.87
N VAL A 201 -6.81 18.21 19.45
CA VAL A 201 -5.78 18.85 20.28
C VAL A 201 -6.15 20.30 20.58
N VAL A 202 -6.55 21.07 19.56
CA VAL A 202 -6.94 22.49 19.71
C VAL A 202 -8.16 22.60 20.63
N TRP A 203 -9.20 21.77 20.41
CA TRP A 203 -10.44 21.78 21.22
C TRP A 203 -10.18 21.43 22.69
N ARG A 204 -9.35 20.41 22.95
CA ARG A 204 -8.96 20.03 24.31
C ARG A 204 -8.17 21.13 25.03
N ALA A 205 -7.23 21.75 24.32
CA ALA A 205 -6.45 22.85 24.87
C ALA A 205 -7.33 24.07 25.22
N ILE A 206 -8.19 24.51 24.31
CA ILE A 206 -9.14 25.60 24.55
C ILE A 206 -10.08 25.25 25.71
N ARG A 207 -10.62 24.03 25.75
CA ARG A 207 -11.55 23.58 26.80
C ARG A 207 -10.89 23.53 28.18
N ALA A 208 -9.60 23.13 28.24
CA ALA A 208 -8.82 23.12 29.46
C ALA A 208 -8.22 24.50 29.82
N GLY A 209 -8.28 25.48 28.91
CA GLY A 209 -7.67 26.80 29.09
C GLY A 209 -6.14 26.75 29.16
N VAL A 210 -5.51 25.85 28.40
CA VAL A 210 -4.05 25.65 28.38
C VAL A 210 -3.48 25.94 26.98
N PRO A 211 -2.19 26.33 26.88
CA PRO A 211 -1.59 26.72 25.61
C PRO A 211 -1.41 25.55 24.63
N VAL A 212 -1.39 25.89 23.34
CA VAL A 212 -0.97 25.01 22.22
C VAL A 212 0.35 25.49 21.67
N ARG A 213 1.35 24.63 21.64
CA ARG A 213 2.59 24.82 20.87
C ARG A 213 2.49 24.07 19.54
N LEU A 214 2.95 24.73 18.49
CA LEU A 214 2.98 24.16 17.13
C LEU A 214 4.40 23.74 16.80
N ALA A 215 4.55 22.57 16.14
CA ALA A 215 5.80 22.11 15.57
C ALA A 215 5.52 21.42 14.22
N PRO A 216 6.48 21.45 13.26
CA PRO A 216 6.32 20.78 11.97
C PRO A 216 6.04 19.29 12.13
N ALA A 217 5.04 18.76 11.41
CA ALA A 217 4.61 17.36 11.51
C ALA A 217 5.68 16.34 11.06
N THR A 218 6.62 16.77 10.22
CA THR A 218 7.66 15.92 9.60
C THR A 218 9.04 16.07 10.23
N ASP A 219 9.23 17.02 11.14
CA ASP A 219 10.52 17.31 11.78
C ASP A 219 10.55 16.78 13.21
N ALA A 220 11.06 15.56 13.38
CA ALA A 220 11.18 14.92 14.70
C ALA A 220 12.15 15.65 15.64
N GLY A 221 13.22 16.28 15.10
CA GLY A 221 14.17 17.07 15.88
C GLY A 221 13.51 18.31 16.46
N ALA A 222 12.78 19.08 15.65
CA ALA A 222 12.03 20.24 16.13
C ALA A 222 10.92 19.87 17.13
N GLN A 223 10.26 18.72 16.94
CA GLN A 223 9.25 18.21 17.87
C GLN A 223 9.87 17.84 19.22
N LEU A 224 11.00 17.13 19.19
CA LEU A 224 11.72 16.71 20.40
C LEU A 224 12.26 17.92 21.17
N ALA A 225 12.84 18.89 20.46
CA ALA A 225 13.26 20.16 21.04
C ALA A 225 12.09 20.89 21.69
N ALA A 226 10.94 20.98 21.02
CA ALA A 226 9.75 21.60 21.58
C ALA A 226 9.25 20.93 22.86
N LEU A 227 9.34 19.60 22.94
CA LEU A 227 8.96 18.82 24.14
C LEU A 227 9.98 18.96 25.29
N ARG A 228 11.27 19.19 25.01
CA ARG A 228 12.33 19.33 26.01
C ARG A 228 12.44 20.76 26.53
N ASP A 229 12.36 21.73 25.61
CA ASP A 229 12.66 23.14 25.95
C ASP A 229 11.45 23.88 26.53
N ASP A 230 10.25 23.32 26.37
CA ASP A 230 9.01 23.95 26.80
C ASP A 230 8.36 23.20 27.96
N ALA A 231 8.69 23.58 29.17
CA ALA A 231 8.16 22.97 30.39
C ALA A 231 6.62 23.13 30.55
N THR A 232 5.99 23.97 29.76
CA THR A 232 4.51 24.10 29.74
C THR A 232 3.83 22.98 28.96
N ILE A 233 4.55 22.25 28.09
CA ILE A 233 4.00 21.16 27.28
C ILE A 233 4.08 19.84 28.04
N SER A 234 2.91 19.26 28.26
CA SER A 234 2.77 17.98 28.97
C SER A 234 2.10 16.89 28.12
N HIS A 235 1.51 17.26 26.96
CA HIS A 235 0.74 16.34 26.11
C HIS A 235 1.11 16.50 24.65
N VAL A 236 1.16 15.37 23.92
CA VAL A 236 1.29 15.33 22.45
C VAL A 236 0.51 14.17 21.89
N SER A 237 -0.36 14.40 20.89
CA SER A 237 -1.02 13.31 20.17
C SER A 237 -0.18 12.92 18.97
N LEU A 238 0.10 11.62 18.81
CA LEU A 238 0.98 11.08 17.78
C LEU A 238 0.28 9.97 16.98
N VAL A 239 0.72 9.82 15.73
CA VAL A 239 0.53 8.57 14.99
C VAL A 239 1.77 7.67 15.17
N PRO A 240 1.65 6.33 14.97
CA PRO A 240 2.75 5.40 15.23
C PRO A 240 4.07 5.77 14.54
N THR A 241 4.03 6.22 13.28
CA THR A 241 5.23 6.64 12.54
C THR A 241 5.92 7.88 13.12
N GLN A 242 5.16 8.81 13.71
CA GLN A 242 5.74 9.98 14.39
C GLN A 242 6.42 9.56 15.68
N LEU A 243 5.79 8.69 16.47
CA LEU A 243 6.41 8.16 17.70
C LEU A 243 7.71 7.41 17.40
N ALA A 244 7.73 6.55 16.39
CA ALA A 244 8.94 5.83 15.99
C ALA A 244 10.09 6.78 15.66
N ARG A 245 9.84 7.83 14.85
CA ARG A 245 10.84 8.85 14.50
C ARG A 245 11.32 9.66 15.71
N LEU A 246 10.44 9.97 16.64
CA LEU A 246 10.81 10.67 17.88
C LEU A 246 11.70 9.80 18.77
N LEU A 247 11.39 8.51 18.87
CA LEU A 247 12.22 7.56 19.62
C LEU A 247 13.61 7.39 18.96
N ASP A 248 13.67 7.36 17.62
CA ASP A 248 14.94 7.27 16.89
C ASP A 248 15.77 8.55 17.09
N ALA A 249 15.17 9.75 16.99
CA ALA A 249 15.84 11.02 17.22
C ALA A 249 16.35 11.14 18.67
N ALA A 250 15.53 10.75 19.66
CA ALA A 250 15.93 10.79 21.07
C ALA A 250 17.08 9.82 21.38
N GLY A 251 17.15 8.67 20.71
CA GLY A 251 18.24 7.70 20.81
C GLY A 251 19.55 8.21 20.16
N ALA A 252 19.45 8.89 19.02
CA ALA A 252 20.62 9.48 18.34
C ALA A 252 21.27 10.61 19.17
N ASP A 253 20.46 11.46 19.81
CA ASP A 253 20.95 12.54 20.69
C ASP A 253 21.69 11.98 21.92
N ALA A 254 21.19 10.88 22.50
CA ALA A 254 21.83 10.23 23.64
C ALA A 254 23.19 9.62 23.26
N ALA A 255 23.31 9.01 22.06
CA ALA A 255 24.55 8.46 21.56
C ALA A 255 25.61 9.55 21.23
N GLY A 256 25.16 10.74 20.80
CA GLY A 256 26.04 11.89 20.54
C GLY A 256 26.60 12.55 21.78
N SER A 257 25.93 12.45 22.94
CA SER A 257 26.37 13.03 24.20
C SER A 257 27.41 12.17 24.95
N ASP A 258 27.47 10.86 24.67
CA ASP A 258 28.39 9.91 25.32
C ASP A 258 29.70 9.69 24.54
N ALA A 259 29.91 10.40 23.42
CA ALA A 259 31.08 10.24 22.52
C ALA A 259 32.43 10.70 23.12
N ALA A 260 32.53 10.90 24.43
CA ALA A 260 33.79 11.28 25.12
C ALA A 260 34.56 10.10 25.75
N GLY A 261 34.25 8.85 25.46
CA GLY A 261 35.08 7.76 25.97
C GLY A 261 34.41 6.40 26.05
N SER A 262 34.41 5.67 24.99
CA SER A 262 34.34 4.23 24.76
C SER A 262 33.28 3.85 23.77
N ASP A 263 33.69 3.10 22.72
CA ASP A 263 32.78 2.51 21.73
C ASP A 263 31.76 1.60 22.43
N PRO A 264 30.43 1.87 22.29
CA PRO A 264 29.44 0.94 22.74
C PRO A 264 29.42 -0.29 21.83
N PRO A 265 29.07 -1.49 22.33
CA PRO A 265 28.97 -2.68 21.50
C PRO A 265 27.94 -2.43 20.36
N ARG A 266 28.33 -2.76 19.14
CA ARG A 266 27.47 -2.64 17.93
C ARG A 266 26.14 -3.36 18.19
N GLY A 267 25.06 -2.59 18.28
CA GLY A 267 23.68 -3.11 18.43
C GLY A 267 22.89 -2.62 19.64
N ALA A 268 23.46 -1.92 20.61
CA ALA A 268 22.73 -1.32 21.73
C ALA A 268 22.46 0.16 21.43
N LEU A 269 21.22 0.49 21.01
CA LEU A 269 20.74 1.88 20.99
C LEU A 269 20.68 2.40 22.44
N ALA A 270 21.28 3.56 22.70
CA ALA A 270 21.14 4.24 23.99
C ALA A 270 19.64 4.50 24.29
N PRO A 271 19.19 4.45 25.54
CA PRO A 271 17.78 4.62 25.87
C PRO A 271 17.28 6.00 25.45
N ALA A 272 16.29 6.01 24.55
CA ALA A 272 15.62 7.20 24.00
C ALA A 272 14.70 7.82 25.06
N SER A 273 15.23 8.40 26.16
CA SER A 273 14.47 8.86 27.31
C SER A 273 13.40 9.89 26.96
N ALA A 274 12.22 9.72 27.55
CA ALA A 274 11.13 10.67 27.40
C ALA A 274 11.49 12.06 27.97
N PRO A 275 10.99 13.16 27.36
CA PRO A 275 11.07 14.49 27.94
C PRO A 275 10.43 14.55 29.34
N ALA A 276 11.13 15.16 30.33
CA ALA A 276 10.74 15.11 31.73
C ALA A 276 9.35 15.70 32.05
N GLY A 277 8.88 16.66 31.25
CA GLY A 277 7.55 17.30 31.40
C GLY A 277 6.39 16.51 30.81
N LEU A 278 6.66 15.47 30.01
CA LEU A 278 5.64 14.74 29.25
C LEU A 278 4.81 13.83 30.17
N ARG A 279 3.48 13.96 30.13
CA ARG A 279 2.53 13.24 30.98
C ARG A 279 1.62 12.28 30.22
N ALA A 280 1.33 12.56 28.94
CA ALA A 280 0.51 11.68 28.10
C ALA A 280 0.83 11.82 26.62
N VAL A 281 0.86 10.68 25.94
CA VAL A 281 1.05 10.55 24.49
C VAL A 281 -0.10 9.69 23.91
N PRO A 282 -1.30 10.27 23.64
CA PRO A 282 -2.33 9.56 22.89
C PRO A 282 -1.76 9.09 21.54
N LEU A 283 -1.79 7.78 21.30
CA LEU A 283 -1.21 7.10 20.16
C LEU A 283 -2.27 6.37 19.35
N GLY A 284 -2.55 6.84 18.13
CA GLY A 284 -3.62 6.26 17.32
C GLY A 284 -3.63 6.76 15.89
N GLY A 285 -4.79 6.70 15.22
CA GLY A 285 -4.95 7.14 13.83
C GLY A 285 -4.49 6.11 12.79
N GLY A 286 -4.06 4.92 13.20
CA GLY A 286 -3.68 3.77 12.39
C GLY A 286 -3.44 2.56 13.27
N HIS A 287 -2.99 1.44 12.70
CA HIS A 287 -2.55 0.29 13.46
C HIS A 287 -1.40 0.69 14.40
N VAL A 288 -1.51 0.34 15.68
CA VAL A 288 -0.51 0.62 16.72
C VAL A 288 0.24 -0.68 17.02
N PRO A 289 1.47 -0.86 16.55
CA PRO A 289 2.23 -2.10 16.78
C PRO A 289 2.60 -2.25 18.26
N ALA A 290 2.32 -3.42 18.86
CA ALA A 290 2.69 -3.73 20.24
C ALA A 290 4.21 -3.57 20.52
N PRO A 291 5.15 -3.95 19.62
CA PRO A 291 6.57 -3.70 19.81
C PRO A 291 6.93 -2.21 19.93
N LEU A 292 6.25 -1.33 19.17
CA LEU A 292 6.47 0.12 19.27
C LEU A 292 5.99 0.66 20.63
N VAL A 293 4.83 0.20 21.12
CA VAL A 293 4.31 0.55 22.44
C VAL A 293 5.30 0.12 23.52
N THR A 294 5.76 -1.14 23.47
CA THR A 294 6.74 -1.67 24.43
C THR A 294 8.05 -0.87 24.40
N ARG A 295 8.59 -0.59 23.21
CA ARG A 295 9.80 0.23 23.05
C ARG A 295 9.64 1.62 23.69
N ALA A 296 8.53 2.30 23.43
CA ALA A 296 8.26 3.62 23.96
C ALA A 296 8.13 3.62 25.49
N LEU A 297 7.39 2.65 26.04
CA LEU A 297 7.23 2.49 27.49
C LEU A 297 8.55 2.18 28.19
N THR A 298 9.38 1.32 27.60
CA THR A 298 10.73 1.00 28.12
C THR A 298 11.63 2.25 28.15
N ALA A 299 11.44 3.15 27.18
CA ALA A 299 12.12 4.44 27.12
C ALA A 299 11.47 5.52 28.01
N GLY A 300 10.47 5.16 28.82
CA GLY A 300 9.76 6.06 29.76
C GLY A 300 8.73 6.99 29.12
N TRP A 301 8.36 6.79 27.83
CA TRP A 301 7.33 7.58 27.18
C TRP A 301 5.94 7.19 27.69
N PRO A 302 5.12 8.15 28.16
CA PRO A 302 3.80 7.87 28.73
C PRO A 302 2.74 7.66 27.63
N VAL A 303 2.92 6.63 26.82
CA VAL A 303 2.01 6.34 25.69
C VAL A 303 0.66 5.85 26.18
N VAL A 304 -0.39 6.29 25.48
CA VAL A 304 -1.79 5.94 25.69
C VAL A 304 -2.32 5.42 24.38
N PRO A 305 -2.21 4.11 24.08
CA PRO A 305 -2.81 3.50 22.90
C PRO A 305 -4.30 3.79 22.83
N THR A 306 -4.81 4.12 21.63
CA THR A 306 -6.19 4.54 21.43
C THR A 306 -6.73 4.07 20.09
N TYR A 307 -8.03 3.77 20.06
CA TYR A 307 -8.80 3.57 18.84
C TYR A 307 -9.80 4.72 18.65
N GLY A 308 -10.00 5.12 17.40
CA GLY A 308 -10.96 6.16 17.06
C GLY A 308 -11.11 6.36 15.56
N LEU A 309 -12.16 7.08 15.19
CA LEU A 309 -12.55 7.36 13.81
C LEU A 309 -13.17 8.77 13.72
N SER A 310 -13.18 9.32 12.51
CA SER A 310 -13.74 10.66 12.28
C SER A 310 -15.22 10.74 12.63
N GLU A 311 -15.95 9.68 12.34
CA GLU A 311 -17.38 9.53 12.59
C GLU A 311 -17.74 9.52 14.08
N ALA A 312 -16.79 9.23 14.97
CA ALA A 312 -16.95 9.28 16.43
C ALA A 312 -16.23 10.48 17.07
N GLY A 313 -15.91 11.51 16.30
CA GLY A 313 -15.32 12.75 16.79
C GLY A 313 -13.88 12.61 17.31
N SER A 314 -13.12 11.59 16.94
CA SER A 314 -11.73 11.27 17.23
C SER A 314 -11.58 9.96 18.02
N GLY A 315 -11.06 9.98 19.26
CA GLY A 315 -10.88 8.77 20.07
C GLY A 315 -12.16 8.23 20.66
N VAL A 316 -12.25 6.90 20.70
CA VAL A 316 -13.37 6.13 21.27
C VAL A 316 -12.93 5.34 22.50
N THR A 317 -11.68 4.80 22.45
CA THR A 317 -11.08 4.07 23.57
C THR A 317 -9.71 4.63 23.91
N ALA A 318 -9.24 4.39 25.12
CA ALA A 318 -7.89 4.71 25.56
C ALA A 318 -7.37 3.65 26.54
N LEU A 319 -6.09 3.29 26.42
CA LEU A 319 -5.40 2.43 27.37
C LEU A 319 -4.48 3.28 28.25
N PRO A 320 -4.75 3.39 29.56
CA PRO A 320 -3.87 4.12 30.46
C PRO A 320 -2.43 3.59 30.40
N THR A 321 -1.44 4.48 30.47
CA THR A 321 0.00 4.11 30.42
C THR A 321 0.36 3.03 31.42
N ALA A 322 -0.24 3.04 32.60
CA ALA A 322 0.01 2.05 33.65
C ALA A 322 -0.39 0.62 33.24
N GLU A 323 -1.41 0.47 32.37
CA GLU A 323 -1.88 -0.82 31.87
C GLU A 323 -1.18 -1.22 30.55
N ALA A 324 -0.62 -0.26 29.82
CA ALA A 324 -0.07 -0.48 28.50
C ALA A 324 1.16 -1.41 28.48
N HIS A 325 1.89 -1.53 29.59
CA HIS A 325 2.98 -2.51 29.73
C HIS A 325 2.49 -3.96 29.72
N ALA A 326 1.34 -4.22 30.35
CA ALA A 326 0.76 -5.56 30.42
C ALA A 326 -0.04 -5.92 29.15
N HIS A 327 -0.55 -4.91 28.44
CA HIS A 327 -1.47 -5.07 27.31
C HIS A 327 -1.07 -4.19 26.12
N PRO A 328 0.16 -4.31 25.58
CA PRO A 328 0.67 -3.41 24.54
C PRO A 328 -0.07 -3.54 23.20
N ASP A 329 -0.86 -4.59 23.00
CA ASP A 329 -1.68 -4.90 21.83
C ASP A 329 -3.12 -4.40 21.94
N SER A 330 -3.50 -3.77 23.07
CA SER A 330 -4.85 -3.27 23.30
C SER A 330 -4.96 -1.77 23.02
N ALA A 331 -6.12 -1.35 22.53
CA ALA A 331 -6.52 0.06 22.40
C ALA A 331 -7.27 0.59 23.64
N GLY A 332 -7.36 -0.20 24.70
CA GLY A 332 -7.95 0.20 25.97
C GLY A 332 -9.47 0.12 26.06
N ARG A 333 -10.01 0.76 27.09
CA ARG A 333 -11.46 0.78 27.38
C ARG A 333 -12.12 2.00 26.76
N PRO A 334 -13.47 1.95 26.55
CA PRO A 334 -14.23 3.10 26.09
C PRO A 334 -13.97 4.35 26.94
N LEU A 335 -13.81 5.49 26.25
CA LEU A 335 -13.74 6.81 26.89
C LEU A 335 -15.08 7.14 27.59
N PRO A 336 -15.09 8.05 28.57
CA PRO A 336 -16.32 8.46 29.26
C PRO A 336 -17.44 8.86 28.28
N GLY A 337 -18.60 8.22 28.42
CA GLY A 337 -19.77 8.42 27.57
C GLY A 337 -19.75 7.62 26.26
N ALA A 338 -18.65 6.99 25.88
CA ALA A 338 -18.61 6.07 24.74
C ALA A 338 -18.95 4.63 25.18
N HIS A 339 -19.58 3.88 24.27
CA HIS A 339 -19.84 2.45 24.41
C HIS A 339 -19.34 1.73 23.17
N VAL A 340 -18.67 0.61 23.40
CA VAL A 340 -18.17 -0.27 22.34
C VAL A 340 -18.78 -1.64 22.52
N THR A 341 -19.32 -2.20 21.44
CA THR A 341 -19.83 -3.57 21.39
C THR A 341 -19.27 -4.28 20.17
N ILE A 342 -19.26 -5.60 20.19
CA ILE A 342 -18.86 -6.44 19.06
C ILE A 342 -20.13 -7.02 18.44
N HIS A 343 -20.35 -6.69 17.17
CA HIS A 343 -21.51 -7.17 16.41
C HIS A 343 -21.15 -8.45 15.68
N ASP A 344 -22.06 -9.44 15.78
CA ASP A 344 -21.91 -10.76 15.15
C ASP A 344 -20.54 -11.43 15.46
N PRO A 345 -20.21 -11.63 16.77
CA PRO A 345 -18.93 -12.19 17.17
C PRO A 345 -18.87 -13.69 16.80
N ASP A 346 -17.71 -14.11 16.29
CA ASP A 346 -17.40 -15.52 16.10
C ASP A 346 -17.10 -16.23 17.44
N ARG A 347 -16.70 -17.53 17.37
CA ARG A 347 -16.35 -18.35 18.55
C ARG A 347 -15.19 -17.78 19.39
N ASP A 348 -14.34 -16.95 18.80
CA ASP A 348 -13.18 -16.32 19.44
C ASP A 348 -13.52 -14.89 19.92
N GLY A 349 -14.81 -14.50 19.82
CA GLY A 349 -15.32 -13.19 20.22
C GLY A 349 -14.97 -12.07 19.23
N VAL A 350 -14.51 -12.40 18.01
CA VAL A 350 -14.12 -11.44 16.98
C VAL A 350 -15.33 -11.11 16.10
N GLY A 351 -15.64 -9.83 15.98
CA GLY A 351 -16.72 -9.33 15.14
C GLY A 351 -16.52 -7.86 14.79
N GLU A 352 -17.53 -7.24 14.18
CA GLU A 352 -17.46 -5.83 13.84
C GLU A 352 -17.53 -4.95 15.10
N ILE A 353 -16.62 -4.00 15.21
CA ILE A 353 -16.63 -2.98 16.26
C ILE A 353 -17.76 -2.01 15.99
N VAL A 354 -18.67 -1.89 16.95
CA VAL A 354 -19.82 -0.97 16.90
C VAL A 354 -19.72 0.03 18.03
N VAL A 355 -19.89 1.32 17.70
CA VAL A 355 -19.65 2.44 18.61
C VAL A 355 -20.92 3.27 18.81
N SER A 356 -21.25 3.55 20.06
CA SER A 356 -22.21 4.60 20.44
C SER A 356 -21.48 5.66 21.26
N SER A 357 -21.63 6.94 20.91
CA SER A 357 -20.93 8.04 21.58
C SER A 357 -21.67 9.36 21.43
N PRO A 358 -21.66 10.21 22.47
CA PRO A 358 -22.14 11.60 22.33
C PRO A 358 -21.31 12.44 21.34
N ALA A 359 -20.09 11.97 21.00
CA ALA A 359 -19.24 12.58 19.99
C ALA A 359 -19.51 12.06 18.57
N ALA A 360 -20.57 11.27 18.37
CA ALA A 360 -20.95 10.74 17.06
C ALA A 360 -21.31 11.84 16.07
N PHE A 361 -20.99 11.62 14.81
CA PHE A 361 -21.25 12.52 13.70
C PHE A 361 -22.75 12.66 13.38
N LEU A 362 -23.14 13.74 12.73
CA LEU A 362 -24.51 13.99 12.29
C LEU A 362 -24.88 13.18 11.04
N GLY A 363 -23.90 12.72 10.28
CA GLY A 363 -24.04 12.03 9.01
C GLY A 363 -22.98 12.50 8.02
N TYR A 364 -23.05 11.99 6.79
CA TYR A 364 -22.17 12.47 5.72
C TYR A 364 -22.78 13.66 4.99
N LEU A 365 -21.95 14.60 4.60
CA LEU A 365 -22.39 15.80 3.88
C LEU A 365 -23.10 15.40 2.57
N GLY A 366 -24.30 15.96 2.37
CA GLY A 366 -25.13 15.64 1.20
C GLY A 366 -25.95 14.36 1.29
N GLU A 367 -25.82 13.60 2.39
CA GLU A 367 -26.67 12.45 2.71
C GLU A 367 -27.75 12.85 3.77
N PRO A 368 -28.84 12.08 3.91
CA PRO A 368 -29.80 12.31 4.99
C PRO A 368 -29.10 12.26 6.37
N PRO A 369 -29.52 13.09 7.33
CA PRO A 369 -28.96 13.04 8.67
C PRO A 369 -29.09 11.64 9.28
N ARG A 370 -28.05 11.21 10.00
CA ARG A 370 -28.05 9.96 10.74
C ARG A 370 -29.02 10.07 11.93
N ASP A 371 -29.72 8.99 12.25
CA ASP A 371 -30.45 8.90 13.52
C ASP A 371 -29.45 8.94 14.69
N PRO A 372 -29.51 9.93 15.59
CA PRO A 372 -28.59 10.04 16.73
C PRO A 372 -28.58 8.81 17.65
N ALA A 373 -29.68 8.07 17.71
CA ALA A 373 -29.79 6.85 18.52
C ALA A 373 -29.14 5.63 17.87
N SER A 374 -28.90 5.65 16.57
CA SER A 374 -28.27 4.54 15.86
C SER A 374 -26.79 4.43 16.20
N PRO A 375 -26.24 3.24 16.48
CA PRO A 375 -24.82 3.05 16.66
C PRO A 375 -24.05 3.26 15.33
N ILE A 376 -22.75 3.47 15.44
CA ILE A 376 -21.83 3.56 14.29
C ILE A 376 -21.26 2.16 14.04
N HIS A 377 -21.59 1.58 12.88
CA HIS A 377 -20.92 0.41 12.34
C HIS A 377 -19.61 0.86 11.70
N THR A 378 -18.48 0.46 12.30
CA THR A 378 -17.18 1.04 11.93
C THR A 378 -16.55 0.38 10.70
N GLY A 379 -16.96 -0.86 10.39
CA GLY A 379 -16.32 -1.72 9.40
C GLY A 379 -14.97 -2.26 9.86
N ASP A 380 -14.53 -1.95 11.06
CA ASP A 380 -13.31 -2.48 11.67
C ASP A 380 -13.66 -3.74 12.49
N LEU A 381 -12.76 -4.73 12.51
CA LEU A 381 -12.91 -5.95 13.29
C LEU A 381 -12.12 -5.87 14.59
N GLY A 382 -12.67 -6.42 15.64
CA GLY A 382 -12.02 -6.48 16.94
C GLY A 382 -12.73 -7.42 17.90
N ARG A 383 -12.20 -7.51 19.10
CA ARG A 383 -12.78 -8.23 20.22
C ARG A 383 -12.61 -7.43 21.52
N LEU A 384 -13.47 -7.65 22.47
CA LEU A 384 -13.28 -7.18 23.85
C LEU A 384 -12.74 -8.33 24.69
N ASP A 385 -11.74 -8.04 25.53
CA ASP A 385 -11.28 -9.00 26.52
C ASP A 385 -12.21 -9.04 27.75
N ALA A 386 -11.90 -9.92 28.73
CA ALA A 386 -12.70 -10.10 29.94
C ALA A 386 -12.80 -8.83 30.81
N ASP A 387 -11.84 -7.91 30.67
CA ASP A 387 -11.83 -6.63 31.38
C ASP A 387 -12.44 -5.48 30.57
N GLY A 388 -12.98 -5.76 29.39
CA GLY A 388 -13.61 -4.80 28.49
C GLY A 388 -12.63 -3.92 27.70
N ARG A 389 -11.37 -4.36 27.57
CA ARG A 389 -10.40 -3.68 26.70
C ARG A 389 -10.58 -4.13 25.24
N LEU A 390 -10.53 -3.16 24.33
CA LEU A 390 -10.64 -3.39 22.90
C LEU A 390 -9.31 -3.82 22.30
N HIS A 391 -9.33 -4.92 21.56
CA HIS A 391 -8.26 -5.36 20.67
C HIS A 391 -8.74 -5.17 19.23
N VAL A 392 -8.15 -4.22 18.52
CA VAL A 392 -8.45 -3.93 17.12
C VAL A 392 -7.62 -4.86 16.26
N LEU A 393 -8.26 -5.66 15.43
CA LEU A 393 -7.59 -6.68 14.62
C LEU A 393 -7.36 -6.21 13.19
N ASP A 394 -8.42 -5.75 12.47
CA ASP A 394 -8.31 -5.27 11.10
C ASP A 394 -9.59 -4.57 10.61
N ARG A 395 -9.55 -4.07 9.36
CA ARG A 395 -10.79 -3.68 8.67
C ARG A 395 -11.42 -4.89 8.00
N ARG A 396 -12.75 -4.97 8.07
CA ARG A 396 -13.55 -6.03 7.44
C ARG A 396 -13.26 -6.16 5.93
N THR A 397 -12.93 -5.04 5.27
CA THR A 397 -12.58 -4.98 3.84
C THR A 397 -11.16 -5.44 3.52
N ASP A 398 -10.27 -5.53 4.51
CA ASP A 398 -8.87 -5.90 4.32
C ASP A 398 -8.59 -7.37 4.70
N ARG A 399 -9.58 -8.06 5.28
CA ARG A 399 -9.48 -9.47 5.67
C ARG A 399 -9.17 -10.37 4.46
N ILE A 400 -8.17 -11.22 4.61
CA ILE A 400 -7.76 -12.18 3.58
C ILE A 400 -8.43 -13.52 3.88
N VAL A 401 -9.24 -14.02 2.95
CA VAL A 401 -9.88 -15.34 3.08
C VAL A 401 -9.13 -16.35 2.22
N ARG A 402 -8.37 -17.24 2.85
CA ARG A 402 -7.58 -18.27 2.18
C ARG A 402 -8.16 -19.66 2.45
N GLY A 403 -8.79 -20.26 1.42
CA GLY A 403 -9.35 -21.62 1.55
C GLY A 403 -10.39 -21.75 2.66
N GLY A 404 -11.15 -20.70 2.97
CA GLY A 404 -12.11 -20.66 4.07
C GLY A 404 -11.55 -20.17 5.40
N GLU A 405 -10.23 -20.09 5.55
CA GLU A 405 -9.56 -19.55 6.74
C GLU A 405 -9.38 -18.05 6.64
N ASN A 406 -9.58 -17.36 7.76
CA ASN A 406 -9.48 -15.92 7.85
C ASN A 406 -8.09 -15.49 8.33
N ILE A 407 -7.47 -14.56 7.62
CA ILE A 407 -6.16 -13.99 7.95
C ILE A 407 -6.33 -12.50 8.16
N ALA A 408 -5.96 -12.00 9.33
CA ALA A 408 -5.82 -10.58 9.59
C ALA A 408 -4.45 -10.10 9.09
N PRO A 409 -4.36 -9.19 8.11
CA PRO A 409 -3.08 -8.64 7.66
C PRO A 409 -2.22 -8.12 8.81
N ALA A 410 -2.80 -7.44 9.79
CA ALA A 410 -2.10 -6.89 10.94
C ALA A 410 -1.37 -7.94 11.79
N GLU A 411 -1.91 -9.16 11.89
CA GLU A 411 -1.26 -10.27 12.61
C GLU A 411 0.04 -10.69 11.90
N VAL A 412 -0.01 -10.77 10.58
CA VAL A 412 1.15 -11.15 9.76
C VAL A 412 2.18 -10.02 9.72
N GLU A 413 1.72 -8.77 9.62
CA GLU A 413 2.56 -7.57 9.68
C GLU A 413 3.31 -7.48 10.99
N ALA A 414 2.65 -7.71 12.13
CA ALA A 414 3.28 -7.69 13.45
C ALA A 414 4.43 -8.71 13.58
N VAL A 415 4.29 -9.90 12.99
CA VAL A 415 5.35 -10.91 12.97
C VAL A 415 6.52 -10.48 12.08
N LEU A 416 6.24 -9.88 10.91
CA LEU A 416 7.29 -9.39 10.01
C LEU A 416 8.02 -8.17 10.59
N ASP A 417 7.30 -7.24 11.22
CA ASP A 417 7.88 -6.05 11.86
C ASP A 417 8.79 -6.41 13.04
N ALA A 418 8.57 -7.56 13.67
CA ALA A 418 9.46 -8.10 14.71
C ALA A 418 10.77 -8.69 14.17
N HIS A 419 10.93 -8.88 12.85
CA HIS A 419 12.16 -9.38 12.25
C HIS A 419 13.27 -8.31 12.32
N PRO A 420 14.51 -8.65 12.78
CA PRO A 420 15.60 -7.67 12.97
C PRO A 420 15.94 -6.84 11.73
N ALA A 421 15.85 -7.42 10.53
CA ALA A 421 16.16 -6.75 9.27
C ALA A 421 14.97 -5.98 8.67
N VAL A 422 13.74 -6.14 9.17
CA VAL A 422 12.54 -5.49 8.62
C VAL A 422 12.26 -4.19 9.38
N ALA A 423 12.16 -3.08 8.66
CA ALA A 423 11.77 -1.79 9.21
C ALA A 423 10.25 -1.65 9.31
N GLU A 424 9.55 -2.07 8.25
CA GLU A 424 8.08 -2.00 8.13
C GLU A 424 7.59 -3.12 7.21
N ALA A 425 6.38 -3.62 7.47
CA ALA A 425 5.69 -4.55 6.58
C ALA A 425 4.25 -4.12 6.32
N ALA A 426 3.73 -4.47 5.14
CA ALA A 426 2.32 -4.32 4.80
C ALA A 426 1.85 -5.57 4.07
N VAL A 427 0.75 -6.17 4.54
CA VAL A 427 0.19 -7.40 3.97
C VAL A 427 -1.13 -7.09 3.29
N VAL A 428 -1.31 -7.61 2.09
CA VAL A 428 -2.55 -7.47 1.32
C VAL A 428 -2.98 -8.81 0.72
N ALA A 429 -4.26 -8.91 0.40
CA ALA A 429 -4.83 -10.03 -0.30
C ALA A 429 -4.40 -10.01 -1.77
N ARG A 430 -3.94 -11.14 -2.27
CA ARG A 430 -3.81 -11.40 -3.71
C ARG A 430 -4.78 -12.52 -4.08
N PRO A 431 -5.56 -12.37 -5.17
CA PRO A 431 -6.42 -13.44 -5.66
C PRO A 431 -5.63 -14.73 -5.94
N ASP A 432 -6.17 -15.86 -5.52
CA ASP A 432 -5.64 -17.20 -5.79
C ASP A 432 -6.76 -18.10 -6.30
N PRO A 433 -6.57 -18.82 -7.44
CA PRO A 433 -7.62 -19.59 -8.07
C PRO A 433 -8.19 -20.74 -7.23
N LEU A 434 -7.38 -21.30 -6.34
CA LEU A 434 -7.76 -22.45 -5.50
C LEU A 434 -8.18 -22.05 -4.10
N LEU A 435 -7.55 -21.01 -3.56
CA LEU A 435 -7.67 -20.64 -2.16
C LEU A 435 -8.50 -19.36 -1.96
N GLY A 436 -9.05 -18.78 -3.04
CA GLY A 436 -9.75 -17.49 -3.02
C GLY A 436 -8.76 -16.32 -2.95
N HIS A 437 -8.04 -16.18 -1.85
CA HIS A 437 -6.95 -15.21 -1.69
C HIS A 437 -5.77 -15.82 -0.94
N VAL A 438 -4.58 -15.26 -1.16
CA VAL A 438 -3.37 -15.56 -0.36
C VAL A 438 -2.77 -14.25 0.14
N PRO A 439 -2.16 -14.26 1.35
CA PRO A 439 -1.44 -13.10 1.85
C PRO A 439 -0.15 -12.88 1.06
N VAL A 440 0.14 -11.64 0.71
CA VAL A 440 1.40 -11.20 0.13
C VAL A 440 1.89 -9.99 0.92
N ALA A 441 3.18 -9.96 1.25
CA ALA A 441 3.78 -8.91 2.06
C ALA A 441 4.64 -7.96 1.22
N ALA A 442 4.47 -6.66 1.38
CA ALA A 442 5.47 -5.67 1.02
C ALA A 442 6.32 -5.38 2.27
N VAL A 443 7.64 -5.44 2.14
CA VAL A 443 8.58 -5.23 3.26
C VAL A 443 9.60 -4.16 2.92
N VAL A 444 9.92 -3.35 3.91
CA VAL A 444 11.02 -2.36 3.88
C VAL A 444 12.15 -2.90 4.73
N ILE A 445 13.32 -3.05 4.15
CA ILE A 445 14.51 -3.50 4.88
C ILE A 445 15.13 -2.32 5.63
N ARG A 446 15.60 -2.54 6.84
CA ARG A 446 16.26 -1.50 7.64
C ARG A 446 17.51 -0.99 6.95
N PRO A 447 17.76 0.32 6.96
CA PRO A 447 19.03 0.87 6.46
C PRO A 447 20.23 0.20 7.15
N GLY A 448 21.16 -0.32 6.34
CA GLY A 448 22.36 -0.98 6.83
C GLY A 448 22.20 -2.45 7.26
N ALA A 449 21.01 -3.01 7.15
CA ALA A 449 20.79 -4.46 7.30
C ALA A 449 20.86 -5.16 5.94
N ASP A 450 21.36 -6.39 5.92
CA ASP A 450 21.28 -7.25 4.74
C ASP A 450 19.85 -7.75 4.53
N ASP A 451 19.41 -7.86 3.27
CA ASP A 451 18.12 -8.49 2.95
C ASP A 451 18.17 -9.98 3.31
N PRO A 452 17.31 -10.46 4.22
CA PRO A 452 17.32 -11.86 4.65
C PRO A 452 16.87 -12.83 3.55
N GLY A 453 16.24 -12.34 2.46
CA GLY A 453 15.64 -13.15 1.42
C GLY A 453 14.30 -13.76 1.82
N ASP A 454 13.55 -14.26 0.81
CA ASP A 454 12.19 -14.77 1.03
C ASP A 454 12.17 -16.04 1.91
N GLU A 455 13.15 -16.93 1.73
CA GLU A 455 13.21 -18.17 2.49
C GLU A 455 13.37 -17.93 4.00
N ALA A 456 14.20 -16.96 4.38
CA ALA A 456 14.39 -16.60 5.79
C ALA A 456 13.14 -15.91 6.37
N LEU A 457 12.47 -15.02 5.61
CA LEU A 457 11.22 -14.41 6.04
C LEU A 457 10.09 -15.43 6.19
N VAL A 458 9.98 -16.40 5.28
CA VAL A 458 9.04 -17.54 5.40
C VAL A 458 9.34 -18.36 6.65
N ALA A 459 10.62 -18.71 6.89
CA ALA A 459 11.03 -19.44 8.08
C ALA A 459 10.71 -18.68 9.36
N TRP A 460 10.96 -17.36 9.39
CA TRP A 460 10.60 -16.47 10.49
C TRP A 460 9.10 -16.50 10.78
N CYS A 461 8.28 -16.29 9.76
CA CYS A 461 6.82 -16.31 9.89
C CYS A 461 6.31 -17.64 10.42
N ARG A 462 6.87 -18.76 9.99
CA ARG A 462 6.45 -20.11 10.41
C ARG A 462 6.70 -20.41 11.89
N VAL A 463 7.54 -19.66 12.57
CA VAL A 463 7.76 -19.80 14.02
C VAL A 463 6.51 -19.38 14.81
N SER A 464 5.78 -18.36 14.33
CA SER A 464 4.68 -17.72 15.06
C SER A 464 3.34 -17.79 14.37
N LEU A 465 3.29 -18.13 13.08
CA LEU A 465 2.07 -18.14 12.27
C LEU A 465 1.74 -19.56 11.77
N ALA A 466 0.45 -19.86 11.75
CA ALA A 466 -0.05 -21.06 11.06
C ALA A 466 0.33 -21.01 9.56
N ALA A 467 0.57 -22.16 8.94
CA ALA A 467 1.08 -22.25 7.57
C ALA A 467 0.23 -21.50 6.53
N PHE A 468 -1.10 -21.42 6.73
CA PHE A 468 -1.99 -20.71 5.83
C PHE A 468 -1.87 -19.19 5.93
N LYS A 469 -1.33 -18.62 7.02
CA LYS A 469 -1.11 -17.19 7.24
C LYS A 469 0.22 -16.69 6.68
N VAL A 470 1.17 -17.60 6.40
CA VAL A 470 2.49 -17.23 5.88
C VAL A 470 2.34 -16.61 4.49
N PRO A 471 2.95 -15.43 4.24
CA PRO A 471 2.90 -14.79 2.94
C PRO A 471 3.40 -15.69 1.82
N ALA A 472 2.67 -15.70 0.71
CA ALA A 472 3.01 -16.46 -0.48
C ALA A 472 4.15 -15.83 -1.28
N ALA A 473 4.40 -14.53 -1.07
CA ALA A 473 5.49 -13.79 -1.68
C ALA A 473 5.80 -12.50 -0.91
N PHE A 474 6.99 -11.94 -1.16
CA PHE A 474 7.46 -10.69 -0.54
C PHE A 474 7.93 -9.71 -1.61
N LEU A 475 7.43 -8.47 -1.55
CA LEU A 475 7.86 -7.35 -2.38
C LEU A 475 8.76 -6.43 -1.53
N ARG A 476 9.98 -6.11 -2.02
CA ARG A 476 10.86 -5.13 -1.37
C ARG A 476 10.49 -3.74 -1.85
N LEU A 477 10.35 -2.82 -0.90
CA LEU A 477 10.10 -1.41 -1.18
C LEU A 477 11.07 -0.55 -0.36
N ASP A 478 11.46 0.61 -0.89
CA ASP A 478 12.24 1.59 -0.13
C ASP A 478 11.39 2.23 0.96
N THR A 479 10.10 2.44 0.70
CA THR A 479 9.12 2.96 1.66
C THR A 479 7.73 2.43 1.35
N LEU A 480 6.90 2.21 2.38
CA LEU A 480 5.50 1.87 2.17
C LEU A 480 4.67 3.10 1.75
N PRO A 481 3.72 2.95 0.80
CA PRO A 481 2.82 4.02 0.39
C PRO A 481 1.96 4.50 1.57
N ARG A 482 1.96 5.82 1.84
CA ARG A 482 1.20 6.43 2.93
C ARG A 482 0.40 7.63 2.46
N THR A 483 -0.65 7.97 3.21
CA THR A 483 -1.36 9.24 3.06
C THR A 483 -0.53 10.39 3.62
N ALA A 484 -0.94 11.63 3.35
CA ALA A 484 -0.31 12.82 3.95
C ALA A 484 -0.34 12.79 5.50
N SER A 485 -1.27 12.05 6.11
CA SER A 485 -1.37 11.83 7.56
C SER A 485 -0.52 10.68 8.08
N GLY A 486 0.29 10.03 7.23
CA GLY A 486 1.13 8.90 7.60
C GLY A 486 0.42 7.53 7.62
N LYS A 487 -0.86 7.45 7.28
CA LYS A 487 -1.62 6.21 7.26
C LYS A 487 -1.26 5.34 6.05
N LEU A 488 -1.07 4.03 6.24
CA LEU A 488 -0.79 3.07 5.18
C LEU A 488 -1.90 3.05 4.12
N ARG A 489 -1.52 3.15 2.85
CA ARG A 489 -2.42 3.05 1.69
C ARG A 489 -2.39 1.63 1.13
N ARG A 490 -3.14 0.69 1.74
CA ARG A 490 -3.18 -0.73 1.31
C ARG A 490 -3.59 -0.90 -0.15
N ALA A 491 -4.49 -0.07 -0.67
CA ALA A 491 -4.85 -0.10 -2.10
C ALA A 491 -3.65 0.23 -3.01
N ALA A 492 -2.78 1.17 -2.59
CA ALA A 492 -1.56 1.46 -3.34
C ALA A 492 -0.52 0.33 -3.20
N VAL A 493 -0.41 -0.29 -2.00
CA VAL A 493 0.43 -1.50 -1.83
C VAL A 493 -0.08 -2.63 -2.72
N ARG A 494 -1.40 -2.85 -2.79
CA ARG A 494 -2.01 -3.83 -3.70
C ARG A 494 -1.69 -3.50 -5.16
N GLY A 495 -1.83 -2.25 -5.58
CA GLY A 495 -1.45 -1.80 -6.93
C GLY A 495 0.03 -2.00 -7.26
N LEU A 496 0.94 -1.85 -6.28
CA LEU A 496 2.35 -2.16 -6.44
C LEU A 496 2.59 -3.68 -6.55
N ILE A 497 1.83 -4.48 -5.80
CA ILE A 497 1.87 -5.95 -5.88
C ILE A 497 1.23 -6.43 -7.18
N ASP A 498 0.15 -5.82 -7.65
CA ASP A 498 -0.48 -6.08 -8.94
C ASP A 498 0.39 -5.58 -10.10
N GLY A 499 1.18 -4.52 -9.89
CA GLY A 499 2.28 -4.05 -10.75
C GLY A 499 3.62 -4.75 -10.51
N SER A 500 3.66 -5.74 -9.63
CA SER A 500 4.78 -6.57 -9.20
C SER A 500 5.46 -7.29 -10.38
N PRO A 501 6.73 -7.71 -10.24
CA PRO A 501 7.42 -8.50 -11.25
C PRO A 501 6.76 -9.87 -11.55
N TRP A 502 5.64 -10.22 -10.96
CA TRP A 502 4.84 -11.41 -11.27
C TRP A 502 3.35 -11.14 -11.05
N GLY A 503 2.48 -11.92 -11.71
CA GLY A 503 1.04 -11.79 -11.60
C GLY A 503 0.29 -12.80 -12.46
N GLU A 504 -1.03 -12.68 -12.52
CA GLU A 504 -1.92 -13.53 -13.31
C GLU A 504 -2.94 -12.67 -14.06
N LEU A 505 -3.30 -13.08 -15.28
CA LEU A 505 -4.34 -12.45 -16.11
C LEU A 505 -5.45 -13.46 -16.38
N ALA A 506 -6.67 -13.12 -15.97
CA ALA A 506 -7.84 -13.93 -16.25
C ALA A 506 -8.17 -13.92 -17.75
N ARG A 507 -8.56 -15.07 -18.26
CA ARG A 507 -8.98 -15.28 -19.67
C ARG A 507 -10.42 -15.77 -19.75
N ALA A 508 -10.99 -15.73 -20.93
CA ALA A 508 -12.32 -16.24 -21.16
C ALA A 508 -12.43 -17.74 -20.78
N GLY A 509 -13.56 -18.14 -20.22
CA GLY A 509 -13.78 -19.52 -19.78
C GLY A 509 -13.21 -19.87 -18.41
N GLY A 510 -12.62 -18.90 -17.68
CA GLY A 510 -12.03 -19.10 -16.37
C GLY A 510 -10.55 -19.51 -16.41
N ASP A 511 -9.94 -19.61 -17.59
CA ASP A 511 -8.51 -19.85 -17.77
C ASP A 511 -7.68 -18.67 -17.27
N ARG A 512 -6.39 -18.91 -17.01
CA ARG A 512 -5.43 -17.87 -16.57
C ARG A 512 -4.06 -18.07 -17.21
N ILE A 513 -3.38 -16.96 -17.43
CA ILE A 513 -1.95 -16.92 -17.73
C ILE A 513 -1.21 -16.22 -16.57
N GLY A 514 0.01 -16.66 -16.32
CA GLY A 514 0.86 -16.02 -15.32
C GLY A 514 2.03 -15.28 -15.95
N TRP A 515 2.71 -14.43 -15.20
CA TRP A 515 3.96 -13.79 -15.66
C TRP A 515 4.91 -13.45 -14.53
N ARG A 516 6.19 -13.30 -14.90
CA ARG A 516 7.27 -12.73 -14.07
C ARG A 516 7.99 -11.66 -14.86
N VAL A 517 8.42 -10.57 -14.20
CA VAL A 517 9.20 -9.50 -14.82
C VAL A 517 10.53 -9.38 -14.09
N THR A 518 11.63 -9.38 -14.85
CA THR A 518 13.00 -9.23 -14.36
C THR A 518 13.62 -7.99 -14.98
N GLY A 519 14.41 -7.24 -14.22
CA GLY A 519 14.98 -5.94 -14.60
C GLY A 519 14.34 -4.79 -13.83
N ALA A 520 14.99 -3.62 -13.82
CA ALA A 520 14.56 -2.48 -13.04
C ALA A 520 13.10 -2.10 -13.33
N PRO A 521 12.23 -1.95 -12.30
CA PRO A 521 11.02 -1.18 -12.47
C PRO A 521 11.46 0.19 -12.93
N GLY A 522 10.93 0.67 -14.06
CA GLY A 522 11.38 1.90 -14.70
C GLY A 522 11.68 3.00 -13.70
N SER A 523 12.93 3.15 -13.31
CA SER A 523 13.44 4.40 -12.78
C SER A 523 13.40 5.33 -13.99
N ALA A 524 12.36 6.14 -14.06
CA ALA A 524 12.28 7.26 -14.95
C ALA A 524 13.39 8.25 -14.55
N HIS A 525 14.63 7.89 -14.85
CA HIS A 525 15.68 8.88 -14.94
C HIS A 525 15.42 9.59 -16.27
N PRO A 526 15.07 10.87 -16.29
CA PRO A 526 14.61 11.58 -17.48
C PRO A 526 15.67 11.63 -18.63
N ALA A 527 16.84 11.05 -18.44
CA ALA A 527 17.94 11.06 -19.40
C ALA A 527 18.23 9.69 -20.04
N LEU A 528 17.55 8.59 -19.66
CA LEU A 528 17.75 7.28 -20.28
C LEU A 528 16.54 6.89 -21.14
N PRO A 529 16.75 6.30 -22.35
CA PRO A 529 15.63 5.75 -23.12
C PRO A 529 14.92 4.64 -22.34
N ALA A 530 13.60 4.47 -22.58
CA ALA A 530 12.84 3.41 -21.95
C ALA A 530 13.45 2.04 -22.31
N PRO A 531 13.55 1.10 -21.37
CA PRO A 531 14.09 -0.23 -21.64
C PRO A 531 13.23 -0.96 -22.69
N LEU A 532 13.87 -1.73 -23.57
CA LEU A 532 13.19 -2.57 -24.56
C LEU A 532 12.51 -3.76 -23.85
N ASP A 533 11.21 -3.96 -24.11
CA ASP A 533 10.47 -5.08 -23.54
C ASP A 533 10.77 -6.39 -24.29
N VAL A 534 11.13 -7.43 -23.55
CA VAL A 534 11.40 -8.79 -24.07
C VAL A 534 10.45 -9.78 -23.38
N LEU A 535 9.64 -10.51 -24.15
CA LEU A 535 8.78 -11.56 -23.63
C LEU A 535 9.43 -12.93 -23.84
N LEU A 536 9.67 -13.66 -22.75
CA LEU A 536 10.12 -15.05 -22.76
C LEU A 536 8.91 -15.99 -22.76
N LEU A 537 8.84 -16.89 -23.72
CA LEU A 537 7.81 -17.90 -23.88
C LEU A 537 8.43 -19.29 -23.68
N ALA A 538 8.07 -19.95 -22.58
CA ALA A 538 8.61 -21.26 -22.22
C ALA A 538 8.14 -22.38 -23.14
N GLY A 539 8.83 -23.51 -23.16
CA GLY A 539 8.45 -24.73 -23.85
C GLY A 539 7.40 -25.55 -23.13
N THR A 540 6.97 -26.65 -23.74
CA THR A 540 6.08 -27.64 -23.12
C THR A 540 6.74 -28.26 -21.88
N LEU A 541 5.99 -28.49 -20.81
CA LEU A 541 6.48 -28.90 -19.47
C LEU A 541 7.48 -27.91 -18.85
N SER A 542 7.52 -26.67 -19.34
CA SER A 542 8.38 -25.61 -18.80
C SER A 542 7.55 -24.43 -18.32
N THR A 543 8.08 -23.74 -17.31
CA THR A 543 7.44 -22.56 -16.68
C THR A 543 8.29 -21.32 -16.80
N ALA A 544 7.71 -20.15 -16.56
CA ALA A 544 8.41 -18.89 -16.47
C ALA A 544 9.59 -18.97 -15.47
N HIS A 545 9.40 -19.65 -14.35
CA HIS A 545 10.46 -19.81 -13.32
C HIS A 545 11.71 -20.51 -13.83
N GLN A 546 11.59 -21.47 -14.74
CA GLN A 546 12.76 -22.16 -15.30
C GLN A 546 13.58 -21.27 -16.23
N LEU A 547 12.99 -20.16 -16.72
CA LEU A 547 13.67 -19.15 -17.53
C LEU A 547 14.22 -17.97 -16.71
N ASP A 548 14.07 -17.98 -15.36
CA ASP A 548 14.53 -16.89 -14.49
C ASP A 548 16.00 -16.54 -14.75
N ARG A 549 16.88 -17.55 -14.86
CA ARG A 549 18.30 -17.32 -15.13
C ARG A 549 18.54 -16.65 -16.49
N LEU A 550 17.80 -17.04 -17.52
CA LEU A 550 17.87 -16.37 -18.84
C LEU A 550 17.35 -14.94 -18.75
N ALA A 551 16.25 -14.73 -18.00
CA ALA A 551 15.70 -13.41 -17.77
C ALA A 551 16.68 -12.49 -17.04
N GLU A 552 17.35 -12.97 -16.00
CA GLU A 552 18.39 -12.25 -15.27
C GLU A 552 19.57 -11.88 -16.16
N GLU A 553 20.09 -12.86 -16.93
CA GLU A 553 21.20 -12.61 -17.87
C GLU A 553 20.84 -11.56 -18.91
N LEU A 554 19.63 -11.58 -19.45
CA LEU A 554 19.15 -10.58 -20.40
C LEU A 554 18.94 -9.19 -19.77
N ALA A 555 18.49 -9.13 -18.52
CA ALA A 555 18.18 -7.88 -17.85
C ALA A 555 19.41 -7.14 -17.26
N ARG A 556 20.55 -7.82 -17.07
CA ARG A 556 21.76 -7.29 -16.38
C ARG A 556 22.27 -5.94 -16.86
N PRO A 557 22.25 -5.60 -18.16
CA PRO A 557 22.72 -4.28 -18.59
C PRO A 557 21.72 -3.14 -18.29
N GLY A 558 20.49 -3.46 -17.82
CA GLY A 558 19.48 -2.45 -17.56
C GLY A 558 18.77 -1.87 -18.80
N SER A 559 19.21 -2.26 -20.01
CA SER A 559 18.59 -1.84 -21.28
C SER A 559 17.38 -2.67 -21.69
N LEU A 560 17.17 -3.83 -21.05
CA LEU A 560 16.08 -4.75 -21.31
C LEU A 560 15.20 -4.93 -20.07
N ARG A 561 13.89 -4.91 -20.26
CA ARG A 561 12.89 -5.33 -19.28
C ARG A 561 12.33 -6.68 -19.77
N VAL A 562 12.56 -7.72 -18.99
CA VAL A 562 12.28 -9.10 -19.40
C VAL A 562 11.05 -9.65 -18.69
N HIS A 563 10.08 -10.11 -19.45
CA HIS A 563 8.81 -10.67 -19.01
C HIS A 563 8.77 -12.15 -19.35
N ALA A 564 8.74 -13.05 -18.38
CA ALA A 564 8.57 -14.48 -18.61
C ALA A 564 7.11 -14.87 -18.37
N LEU A 565 6.45 -15.51 -19.36
CA LEU A 565 5.06 -15.88 -19.31
C LEU A 565 4.86 -17.35 -18.99
N ASP A 566 4.00 -17.65 -18.01
CA ASP A 566 3.37 -18.95 -17.80
C ASP A 566 2.12 -19.03 -18.67
N ARG A 567 2.10 -19.96 -19.60
CA ARG A 567 0.96 -20.18 -20.50
C ARG A 567 -0.17 -20.92 -19.77
N ARG A 568 -1.33 -21.01 -20.38
CA ARG A 568 -2.43 -21.85 -19.88
C ARG A 568 -1.94 -23.27 -19.63
N GLY A 569 -2.21 -23.82 -18.44
CA GLY A 569 -1.81 -25.16 -18.02
C GLY A 569 -0.34 -25.31 -17.61
N SER A 570 0.43 -24.22 -17.54
CA SER A 570 1.84 -24.23 -17.13
C SER A 570 2.08 -23.25 -15.98
N GLY A 571 2.86 -23.64 -15.00
CA GLY A 571 3.28 -22.80 -13.87
C GLY A 571 2.10 -22.25 -13.07
N THR A 572 1.97 -20.93 -13.01
CA THR A 572 0.81 -20.23 -12.42
C THR A 572 -0.38 -20.12 -13.38
N GLY A 573 -0.20 -20.40 -14.67
CA GLY A 573 -1.26 -20.46 -15.65
C GLY A 573 -2.23 -21.63 -15.38
N ARG A 574 -3.54 -21.41 -15.61
CA ARG A 574 -4.57 -22.40 -15.32
C ARG A 574 -5.42 -22.70 -16.56
N LEU A 575 -5.78 -23.97 -16.71
CA LEU A 575 -6.80 -24.45 -17.64
C LEU A 575 -8.00 -24.94 -16.85
N THR A 576 -9.19 -24.41 -17.18
CA THR A 576 -10.46 -24.85 -16.59
C THR A 576 -10.86 -26.25 -17.10
N ASN A 577 -10.58 -26.50 -18.36
CA ASN A 577 -10.84 -27.77 -19.03
C ASN A 577 -9.55 -28.25 -19.71
N PRO A 578 -8.81 -29.21 -19.12
CA PRO A 578 -7.62 -29.76 -19.74
C PRO A 578 -7.91 -30.39 -21.10
N GLY A 579 -7.14 -30.00 -22.12
CA GLY A 579 -7.27 -30.46 -23.48
C GLY A 579 -6.40 -29.66 -24.45
N PRO A 580 -6.34 -30.04 -25.75
CA PRO A 580 -5.58 -29.29 -26.74
C PRO A 580 -6.05 -27.83 -26.85
N VAL A 581 -5.11 -26.92 -26.83
CA VAL A 581 -5.37 -25.49 -26.97
C VAL A 581 -4.91 -25.02 -28.36
N LEU A 582 -5.79 -24.28 -29.06
CA LEU A 582 -5.41 -23.68 -30.34
C LEU A 582 -4.27 -22.68 -30.17
N VAL A 583 -3.27 -22.71 -31.04
CA VAL A 583 -2.17 -21.73 -31.06
C VAL A 583 -2.71 -20.30 -31.13
N ALA A 584 -3.82 -20.06 -31.83
CA ALA A 584 -4.48 -18.75 -31.86
C ALA A 584 -4.94 -18.26 -30.46
N ALA A 585 -5.34 -19.17 -29.56
CA ALA A 585 -5.72 -18.78 -28.21
C ALA A 585 -4.50 -18.38 -27.38
N HIS A 586 -3.37 -19.05 -27.53
CA HIS A 586 -2.10 -18.65 -26.91
C HIS A 586 -1.58 -17.31 -27.48
N VAL A 587 -1.75 -17.05 -28.79
CA VAL A 587 -1.41 -15.74 -29.39
C VAL A 587 -2.29 -14.64 -28.81
N ALA A 588 -3.58 -14.88 -28.65
CA ALA A 588 -4.50 -13.93 -28.02
C ALA A 588 -4.15 -13.68 -26.54
N ASP A 589 -3.47 -14.64 -25.86
CA ASP A 589 -2.95 -14.42 -24.50
C ASP A 589 -1.74 -13.50 -24.48
N VAL A 590 -0.83 -13.66 -25.45
CA VAL A 590 0.31 -12.74 -25.63
C VAL A 590 -0.21 -11.32 -25.89
N GLU A 591 -1.16 -11.15 -26.80
CA GLU A 591 -1.79 -9.86 -27.10
C GLU A 591 -2.41 -9.23 -25.85
N ALA A 592 -3.25 -9.98 -25.14
CA ALA A 592 -3.88 -9.51 -23.91
C ALA A 592 -2.87 -9.15 -22.81
N TYR A 593 -1.74 -9.86 -22.73
CA TYR A 593 -0.66 -9.50 -21.83
C TYR A 593 -0.01 -8.16 -22.22
N LEU A 594 0.30 -7.96 -23.49
CA LEU A 594 0.84 -6.69 -23.99
C LEU A 594 -0.10 -5.53 -23.68
N ASP A 595 -1.42 -5.73 -23.86
CA ASP A 595 -2.45 -4.72 -23.57
C ASP A 595 -2.53 -4.42 -22.06
N ALA A 596 -2.60 -5.46 -21.23
CA ALA A 596 -2.70 -5.33 -19.78
C ALA A 596 -1.48 -4.64 -19.17
N ARG A 597 -0.31 -4.73 -19.81
CA ARG A 597 0.94 -4.09 -19.40
C ARG A 597 1.24 -2.78 -20.13
N SER A 598 0.36 -2.34 -21.01
CA SER A 598 0.56 -1.16 -21.86
C SER A 598 1.88 -1.19 -22.64
N ILE A 599 2.26 -2.39 -23.13
CA ILE A 599 3.45 -2.60 -23.95
C ILE A 599 3.04 -2.40 -25.42
N GLU A 600 3.53 -1.35 -26.05
CA GLU A 600 3.21 -1.06 -27.44
C GLU A 600 3.87 -2.04 -28.42
N SER A 601 5.11 -2.44 -28.14
CA SER A 601 5.89 -3.35 -28.96
C SER A 601 6.90 -4.11 -28.11
N ALA A 602 7.11 -5.40 -28.41
CA ALA A 602 8.05 -6.25 -27.68
C ALA A 602 8.86 -7.18 -28.57
N VAL A 603 10.05 -7.57 -28.10
CA VAL A 603 10.80 -8.72 -28.63
C VAL A 603 10.22 -10.01 -28.07
N LEU A 604 9.96 -11.01 -28.88
CA LEU A 604 9.58 -12.35 -28.42
C LEU A 604 10.79 -13.28 -28.47
N VAL A 605 11.06 -13.95 -27.34
CA VAL A 605 12.06 -15.01 -27.23
C VAL A 605 11.35 -16.29 -26.80
N GLY A 606 11.26 -17.26 -27.67
CA GLY A 606 10.55 -18.49 -27.44
C GLY A 606 11.45 -19.72 -27.46
N HIS A 607 11.27 -20.62 -26.48
CA HIS A 607 11.91 -21.91 -26.40
C HIS A 607 10.93 -23.03 -26.77
N SER A 608 11.32 -23.94 -27.64
CA SER A 608 10.50 -25.09 -28.04
C SER A 608 9.11 -24.65 -28.53
N PHE A 609 8.01 -25.11 -27.93
CA PHE A 609 6.66 -24.64 -28.23
C PHE A 609 6.52 -23.12 -28.11
N GLY A 610 7.17 -22.52 -27.13
CA GLY A 610 7.23 -21.05 -27.01
C GLY A 610 7.86 -20.39 -28.23
N GLY A 611 8.81 -21.06 -28.90
CA GLY A 611 9.40 -20.60 -30.17
C GLY A 611 8.39 -20.65 -31.33
N VAL A 612 7.56 -21.67 -31.39
CA VAL A 612 6.44 -21.76 -32.33
C VAL A 612 5.46 -20.61 -32.09
N LEU A 613 5.10 -20.39 -30.83
CA LEU A 613 4.17 -19.34 -30.42
C LEU A 613 4.71 -17.96 -30.75
N ALA A 614 6.02 -17.71 -30.57
CA ALA A 614 6.65 -16.44 -30.92
C ALA A 614 6.53 -16.13 -32.43
N LEU A 615 6.73 -17.12 -33.29
CA LEU A 615 6.57 -17.00 -34.74
C LEU A 615 5.11 -16.73 -35.14
N GLU A 616 4.16 -17.48 -34.59
CA GLU A 616 2.74 -17.30 -34.87
C GLU A 616 2.20 -15.95 -34.33
N ALA A 617 2.72 -15.50 -33.19
CA ALA A 617 2.38 -14.19 -32.67
C ALA A 617 2.91 -13.07 -33.57
N ALA A 618 4.14 -13.18 -34.06
CA ALA A 618 4.70 -12.20 -34.99
C ALA A 618 3.93 -12.12 -36.32
N ALA A 619 3.49 -13.26 -36.84
CA ALA A 619 2.69 -13.30 -38.06
C ALA A 619 1.31 -12.62 -37.87
N ARG A 620 0.69 -12.71 -36.70
CA ARG A 620 -0.67 -12.21 -36.44
C ARG A 620 -0.71 -10.81 -35.81
N LEU A 621 0.26 -10.47 -34.96
CA LEU A 621 0.28 -9.20 -34.23
C LEU A 621 1.10 -8.10 -34.94
N GLY A 622 1.85 -8.45 -35.99
CA GLY A 622 2.54 -7.52 -36.88
C GLY A 622 3.45 -6.55 -36.10
N ARG A 623 3.19 -5.24 -36.18
CA ARG A 623 4.04 -4.20 -35.58
C ARG A 623 4.13 -4.24 -34.04
N ARG A 624 3.26 -5.00 -33.37
CA ARG A 624 3.38 -5.23 -31.92
C ARG A 624 4.60 -6.08 -31.57
N ILE A 625 5.24 -6.71 -32.55
CA ILE A 625 6.44 -7.52 -32.36
C ILE A 625 7.61 -6.87 -33.09
N SER A 626 8.60 -6.45 -32.31
CA SER A 626 9.79 -5.74 -32.81
C SER A 626 10.90 -6.67 -33.30
N ALA A 627 11.00 -7.88 -32.75
CA ALA A 627 11.90 -8.95 -33.21
C ALA A 627 11.47 -10.30 -32.64
N VAL A 628 11.93 -11.40 -33.23
CA VAL A 628 11.69 -12.77 -32.74
C VAL A 628 12.99 -13.54 -32.66
N VAL A 629 13.18 -14.26 -31.54
CA VAL A 629 14.18 -15.31 -31.38
C VAL A 629 13.44 -16.60 -31.03
N ALA A 630 13.56 -17.63 -31.85
CA ALA A 630 12.97 -18.94 -31.61
C ALA A 630 14.05 -20.00 -31.46
N TYR A 631 14.14 -20.60 -30.28
CA TYR A 631 15.11 -21.65 -29.96
C TYR A 631 14.46 -23.01 -30.13
N ASP A 632 14.99 -23.84 -31.02
CA ASP A 632 14.52 -25.18 -31.37
C ASP A 632 12.97 -25.28 -31.51
N PRO A 633 12.33 -24.49 -32.36
CA PRO A 633 10.86 -24.51 -32.51
C PRO A 633 10.41 -25.78 -33.24
N PRO A 634 9.53 -26.64 -32.63
CA PRO A 634 8.99 -27.84 -33.29
C PRO A 634 7.85 -27.48 -34.25
N TYR A 635 8.13 -26.73 -35.32
CA TYR A 635 7.14 -26.27 -36.26
C TYR A 635 6.73 -27.41 -37.19
N SER A 636 5.79 -28.25 -36.71
CA SER A 636 5.44 -29.55 -37.32
C SER A 636 5.05 -29.49 -38.80
N PRO A 637 4.33 -28.47 -39.34
CA PRO A 637 3.95 -28.43 -40.75
C PRO A 637 5.14 -28.26 -41.72
N LEU A 638 6.33 -27.89 -41.21
CA LEU A 638 7.56 -27.75 -41.98
C LEU A 638 8.55 -28.91 -41.76
N ALA A 639 8.22 -29.84 -40.89
CA ALA A 639 9.01 -31.04 -40.67
C ALA A 639 8.84 -32.06 -41.80
N GLU A 640 9.79 -32.96 -41.99
CA GLU A 640 9.64 -34.12 -42.87
C GLU A 640 8.59 -35.09 -42.31
N GLU A 641 7.96 -35.88 -43.20
CA GLU A 641 6.83 -36.76 -42.93
C GLU A 641 7.08 -37.70 -41.68
N PRO A 642 8.22 -38.36 -41.52
CA PRO A 642 8.44 -39.15 -40.31
C PRO A 642 8.39 -38.35 -39.02
N THR A 643 8.84 -37.10 -39.05
CA THR A 643 8.82 -36.22 -37.91
C THR A 643 7.42 -35.65 -37.61
N GLN A 644 6.64 -35.35 -38.66
CA GLN A 644 5.23 -34.96 -38.50
C GLN A 644 4.42 -36.08 -37.85
N ALA A 645 4.58 -37.33 -38.30
CA ALA A 645 3.94 -38.51 -37.73
C ALA A 645 4.33 -38.69 -36.26
N ARG A 646 5.59 -38.43 -35.91
CA ARG A 646 6.08 -38.51 -34.51
C ARG A 646 5.40 -37.44 -33.63
N PHE A 647 5.25 -36.23 -34.11
CA PHE A 647 4.56 -35.16 -33.33
C PHE A 647 3.09 -35.51 -33.10
N ALA A 648 2.41 -36.04 -34.12
CA ALA A 648 1.02 -36.48 -34.03
C ALA A 648 0.85 -37.66 -33.02
N ASP A 649 1.73 -38.66 -33.09
CA ASP A 649 1.75 -39.80 -32.14
C ASP A 649 2.03 -39.30 -30.68
N THR A 650 2.96 -38.37 -30.53
CA THR A 650 3.27 -37.79 -29.21
C THR A 650 2.03 -37.12 -28.61
N ALA A 651 1.33 -36.31 -29.39
CA ALA A 651 0.09 -35.63 -28.97
C ALA A 651 -1.01 -36.62 -28.59
N ALA A 652 -1.25 -37.64 -29.41
CA ALA A 652 -2.29 -38.63 -29.19
C ALA A 652 -2.01 -39.43 -27.90
N ARG A 653 -0.80 -39.95 -27.72
CA ARG A 653 -0.40 -40.74 -26.55
C ARG A 653 -0.39 -39.90 -25.27
N THR A 654 -0.01 -38.62 -25.34
CA THR A 654 -0.04 -37.74 -24.18
C THR A 654 -1.49 -37.46 -23.74
N ALA A 655 -2.39 -37.22 -24.69
CA ALA A 655 -3.81 -37.01 -24.39
C ALA A 655 -4.47 -38.27 -23.82
N GLU A 656 -4.16 -39.47 -24.40
CA GLU A 656 -4.64 -40.76 -23.89
C GLU A 656 -4.12 -41.05 -22.45
N ALA A 657 -2.87 -40.74 -22.18
CA ALA A 657 -2.28 -40.89 -20.86
C ALA A 657 -2.96 -39.97 -19.85
N HIS A 658 -3.24 -38.74 -20.22
CA HIS A 658 -3.99 -37.79 -19.39
C HIS A 658 -5.39 -38.31 -19.06
N ALA A 659 -6.11 -38.84 -20.03
CA ALA A 659 -7.45 -39.39 -19.83
C ALA A 659 -7.45 -40.63 -18.90
N ARG A 660 -6.36 -41.41 -18.88
CA ARG A 660 -6.21 -42.60 -18.05
C ARG A 660 -5.71 -42.35 -16.64
N GLY A 661 -4.79 -41.41 -16.45
CA GLY A 661 -4.09 -41.23 -15.18
C GLY A 661 -3.80 -39.75 -14.82
N GLY A 662 -4.46 -38.80 -15.48
CA GLY A 662 -4.35 -37.39 -15.20
C GLY A 662 -3.01 -36.74 -15.61
N PRO A 663 -2.73 -35.55 -15.11
CA PRO A 663 -1.57 -34.77 -15.54
C PRO A 663 -0.24 -35.43 -15.26
N ALA A 664 -0.12 -36.20 -14.17
CA ALA A 664 1.14 -36.88 -13.84
C ALA A 664 1.53 -37.90 -14.91
N LEU A 665 0.59 -38.76 -15.36
CA LEU A 665 0.84 -39.75 -16.39
C LEU A 665 1.06 -39.09 -17.76
N ALA A 666 0.38 -37.98 -18.04
CA ALA A 666 0.60 -37.22 -19.27
C ALA A 666 2.04 -36.67 -19.35
N ALA A 667 2.52 -36.06 -18.28
CA ALA A 667 3.88 -35.50 -18.21
C ALA A 667 4.96 -36.61 -18.34
N GLU A 668 4.78 -37.72 -17.66
CA GLU A 668 5.67 -38.88 -17.79
C GLU A 668 5.69 -39.40 -19.22
N THR A 669 4.52 -39.65 -19.79
CA THR A 669 4.38 -40.14 -21.17
C THR A 669 5.03 -39.23 -22.18
N PHE A 670 4.74 -37.90 -22.10
CA PHE A 670 5.34 -36.91 -22.97
C PHE A 670 6.87 -36.93 -22.89
N LEU A 671 7.43 -36.88 -21.67
CA LEU A 671 8.89 -36.82 -21.50
C LEU A 671 9.59 -38.11 -21.96
N ARG A 672 8.99 -39.26 -21.70
CA ARG A 672 9.55 -40.55 -22.19
C ARG A 672 9.60 -40.62 -23.72
N ILE A 673 8.59 -40.07 -24.40
CA ILE A 673 8.56 -40.02 -25.87
C ILE A 673 9.59 -39.03 -26.43
N VAL A 674 9.70 -37.84 -25.86
CA VAL A 674 10.56 -36.78 -26.42
C VAL A 674 12.03 -36.87 -26.00
N ALA A 675 12.31 -37.35 -24.77
CA ALA A 675 13.65 -37.39 -24.21
C ALA A 675 14.15 -38.83 -23.90
N GLY A 676 13.26 -39.81 -23.98
CA GLY A 676 13.57 -41.23 -23.72
C GLY A 676 13.40 -41.64 -22.24
N ASP A 677 13.29 -42.97 -22.03
CA ASP A 677 13.06 -43.55 -20.71
C ASP A 677 14.17 -43.23 -19.71
N ALA A 678 15.41 -43.26 -20.16
CA ALA A 678 16.56 -42.94 -19.30
C ALA A 678 16.50 -41.50 -18.75
N ALA A 679 15.99 -40.56 -19.53
CA ALA A 679 15.82 -39.17 -19.06
C ALA A 679 14.81 -39.09 -17.93
N TRP A 680 13.66 -39.78 -18.03
CA TRP A 680 12.67 -39.82 -16.95
C TRP A 680 13.20 -40.54 -15.71
N GLU A 681 13.89 -41.65 -15.90
CA GLU A 681 14.44 -42.47 -14.79
C GLU A 681 15.53 -41.74 -14.01
N SER A 682 16.30 -40.88 -14.67
CA SER A 682 17.33 -40.05 -14.03
C SER A 682 16.81 -38.92 -13.18
N LEU A 683 15.52 -38.58 -13.27
CA LEU A 683 14.93 -37.47 -12.52
C LEU A 683 14.79 -37.80 -11.03
N SER A 684 15.06 -36.81 -10.18
CA SER A 684 14.74 -36.87 -8.77
C SER A 684 13.21 -36.88 -8.55
N ASP A 685 12.77 -37.41 -7.40
CA ASP A 685 11.34 -37.39 -7.04
C ASP A 685 10.75 -35.98 -7.02
N ARG A 686 11.56 -34.99 -6.60
CA ARG A 686 11.18 -33.57 -6.65
C ARG A 686 10.93 -33.09 -8.09
N SER A 687 11.79 -33.45 -9.02
CA SER A 687 11.65 -33.10 -10.44
C SER A 687 10.46 -33.81 -11.07
N ARG A 688 10.22 -35.10 -10.77
CA ARG A 688 9.02 -35.82 -11.22
C ARG A 688 7.74 -35.20 -10.68
N ALA A 689 7.72 -34.82 -9.39
CA ALA A 689 6.58 -34.17 -8.77
C ALA A 689 6.32 -32.76 -9.35
N PHE A 690 7.36 -32.04 -9.77
CA PHE A 690 7.22 -30.77 -10.50
C PHE A 690 6.58 -31.01 -11.87
N LEU A 691 7.14 -31.89 -12.69
CA LEU A 691 6.64 -32.20 -14.04
C LEU A 691 5.21 -32.75 -14.01
N ALA A 692 4.86 -33.56 -12.99
CA ALA A 692 3.51 -34.08 -12.81
C ALA A 692 2.44 -32.96 -12.71
N ARG A 693 2.79 -31.79 -12.23
CA ARG A 693 1.89 -30.64 -12.17
C ARG A 693 1.73 -29.91 -13.51
N GLU A 694 2.69 -30.07 -14.41
CA GLU A 694 2.74 -29.43 -15.72
C GLU A 694 2.07 -30.27 -16.83
N GLY A 695 1.49 -31.43 -16.48
CA GLY A 695 0.92 -32.36 -17.47
C GLY A 695 -0.28 -31.83 -18.24
N ASP A 696 -1.08 -30.93 -17.67
CA ASP A 696 -2.15 -30.24 -18.38
C ASP A 696 -1.58 -29.40 -19.52
N GLY A 697 -0.46 -28.70 -19.30
CA GLY A 697 0.27 -27.98 -20.33
C GLY A 697 0.84 -28.90 -21.40
N ALA A 698 1.28 -30.12 -21.06
CA ALA A 698 1.72 -31.09 -22.06
C ALA A 698 0.59 -31.47 -23.03
N VAL A 699 -0.63 -31.64 -22.55
CA VAL A 699 -1.79 -31.93 -23.41
C VAL A 699 -2.17 -30.69 -24.21
N ALA A 700 -2.17 -29.50 -23.61
CA ALA A 700 -2.51 -28.25 -24.25
C ALA A 700 -1.61 -27.94 -25.46
N ASP A 701 -0.32 -28.17 -25.31
CA ASP A 701 0.72 -27.75 -26.27
C ASP A 701 1.05 -28.81 -27.33
N SER A 702 1.06 -30.10 -26.94
CA SER A 702 1.62 -31.16 -27.77
C SER A 702 0.89 -31.38 -29.10
N ALA A 703 -0.40 -31.02 -29.13
CA ALA A 703 -1.22 -31.16 -30.33
C ALA A 703 -0.85 -30.20 -31.47
N LEU A 704 -0.10 -29.11 -31.19
CA LEU A 704 0.32 -28.09 -32.16
C LEU A 704 -0.81 -27.65 -33.09
N VAL A 705 -2.03 -27.51 -32.55
CA VAL A 705 -3.27 -27.31 -33.37
C VAL A 705 -3.36 -25.88 -33.87
N GLY A 706 -3.61 -25.73 -35.15
CA GLY A 706 -3.89 -24.44 -35.79
C GLY A 706 -2.64 -23.65 -36.22
N LEU A 707 -1.50 -24.35 -36.45
CA LEU A 707 -0.31 -23.75 -37.06
C LEU A 707 -0.62 -23.37 -38.54
N ASP A 708 -0.24 -22.19 -38.95
CA ASP A 708 -0.44 -21.66 -40.30
C ASP A 708 0.91 -21.28 -40.95
N PRO A 709 1.54 -22.22 -41.69
CA PRO A 709 2.74 -21.90 -42.44
C PRO A 709 2.58 -20.84 -43.51
N ALA A 710 1.32 -20.61 -43.97
CA ALA A 710 1.02 -19.58 -44.96
C ALA A 710 1.09 -18.17 -44.38
N GLY A 711 0.99 -18.02 -43.04
CA GLY A 711 1.15 -16.75 -42.35
C GLY A 711 2.61 -16.31 -42.15
N LEU A 712 3.58 -17.24 -42.21
CA LEU A 712 5.00 -16.95 -41.94
C LEU A 712 5.60 -15.87 -42.89
N PRO A 713 5.29 -15.80 -44.20
CA PRO A 713 5.81 -14.74 -45.04
C PRO A 713 5.33 -13.34 -44.72
N ALA A 714 4.28 -13.20 -43.91
CA ALA A 714 3.76 -11.90 -43.44
C ALA A 714 4.58 -11.32 -42.25
N ILE A 715 5.49 -12.08 -41.68
CA ILE A 715 6.36 -11.58 -40.57
C ILE A 715 7.30 -10.52 -41.13
N THR A 716 7.14 -9.29 -40.65
CA THR A 716 7.97 -8.14 -41.03
C THR A 716 9.08 -7.84 -40.00
N ALA A 717 8.96 -8.37 -38.78
CA ALA A 717 9.96 -8.23 -37.73
C ALA A 717 11.22 -9.05 -38.07
N PRO A 718 12.44 -8.61 -37.68
CA PRO A 718 13.63 -9.42 -37.73
C PRO A 718 13.47 -10.74 -36.98
N VAL A 719 13.87 -11.86 -37.58
CA VAL A 719 13.77 -13.20 -36.99
C VAL A 719 15.12 -13.89 -36.91
N ARG A 720 15.43 -14.47 -35.75
CA ARG A 720 16.56 -15.36 -35.54
C ARG A 720 16.05 -16.73 -35.07
N ILE A 721 16.39 -17.78 -35.81
CA ILE A 721 16.20 -19.15 -35.38
C ILE A 721 17.50 -19.63 -34.74
N LEU A 722 17.44 -20.07 -33.48
CA LEU A 722 18.58 -20.67 -32.76
C LEU A 722 18.36 -22.17 -32.67
N THR A 723 19.39 -22.95 -32.85
CA THR A 723 19.36 -24.41 -32.72
C THR A 723 20.51 -24.85 -31.83
N GLY A 724 20.25 -25.72 -30.87
CA GLY A 724 21.33 -26.33 -30.09
C GLY A 724 22.11 -27.35 -30.89
N GLY A 725 23.45 -27.27 -30.93
CA GLY A 725 24.29 -28.17 -31.70
C GLY A 725 24.20 -29.64 -31.29
N ALA A 726 23.76 -29.91 -30.05
CA ALA A 726 23.50 -31.24 -29.52
C ALA A 726 21.99 -31.55 -29.37
N SER A 727 21.10 -30.76 -29.99
CA SER A 727 19.66 -30.99 -30.03
C SER A 727 19.30 -32.17 -30.96
N LEU A 728 18.04 -32.62 -30.90
CA LEU A 728 17.59 -33.72 -31.73
C LEU A 728 17.71 -33.35 -33.22
N PRO A 729 18.11 -34.30 -34.11
CA PRO A 729 18.47 -34.00 -35.50
C PRO A 729 17.38 -33.35 -36.34
N PHE A 730 16.10 -33.51 -35.99
CA PHE A 730 14.99 -32.96 -36.76
C PHE A 730 14.80 -31.44 -36.60
N TYR A 731 15.41 -30.80 -35.60
CA TYR A 731 15.31 -29.35 -35.42
C TYR A 731 16.06 -28.56 -36.53
N GLU A 732 17.17 -29.10 -37.00
CA GLU A 732 17.97 -28.46 -38.06
C GLU A 732 17.20 -28.31 -39.37
N PRO A 733 16.58 -29.38 -39.96
CA PRO A 733 15.74 -29.26 -41.16
C PRO A 733 14.57 -28.28 -40.98
N ILE A 734 13.91 -28.27 -39.81
CA ILE A 734 12.82 -27.34 -39.49
C ILE A 734 13.33 -25.89 -39.52
N SER A 735 14.51 -25.64 -38.90
CA SER A 735 15.11 -24.31 -38.84
C SER A 735 15.48 -23.79 -40.25
N VAL A 736 15.98 -24.64 -41.12
CA VAL A 736 16.25 -24.33 -42.54
C VAL A 736 14.97 -23.97 -43.26
N ALA A 737 13.90 -24.77 -43.08
CA ALA A 737 12.61 -24.54 -43.72
C ALA A 737 11.92 -23.25 -43.24
N LEU A 738 12.06 -22.90 -41.96
CA LEU A 738 11.58 -21.63 -41.40
C LEU A 738 12.29 -20.42 -42.01
N VAL A 739 13.64 -20.46 -42.06
CA VAL A 739 14.42 -19.36 -42.68
C VAL A 739 14.10 -19.20 -44.14
N ALA A 740 13.83 -20.27 -44.87
CA ALA A 740 13.42 -20.20 -46.27
C ALA A 740 12.04 -19.57 -46.48
N ARG A 741 11.18 -19.57 -45.46
CA ARG A 741 9.78 -19.07 -45.54
C ARG A 741 9.60 -17.66 -45.01
N ILE A 742 10.43 -17.24 -44.05
CA ILE A 742 10.31 -15.96 -43.35
C ILE A 742 11.28 -14.96 -43.98
N PRO A 743 10.81 -13.86 -44.62
CA PRO A 743 11.68 -12.88 -45.27
C PRO A 743 12.71 -12.29 -44.30
N GLY A 744 13.97 -12.32 -44.66
CA GLY A 744 15.05 -11.75 -43.86
C GLY A 744 15.41 -12.53 -42.58
N ALA A 745 14.80 -13.68 -42.34
CA ALA A 745 15.15 -14.52 -41.19
C ALA A 745 16.58 -15.07 -41.33
N THR A 746 17.21 -15.23 -40.19
CA THR A 746 18.56 -15.77 -40.06
C THR A 746 18.58 -16.92 -39.07
N ARG A 747 19.61 -17.77 -39.12
CA ARG A 747 19.78 -18.86 -38.17
C ARG A 747 21.19 -18.88 -37.59
N ALA A 748 21.35 -19.48 -36.43
CA ALA A 748 22.63 -19.80 -35.81
C ALA A 748 22.51 -21.08 -34.98
N THR A 749 23.58 -21.87 -35.01
CA THR A 749 23.75 -23.08 -34.17
C THR A 749 24.60 -22.74 -32.97
N LEU A 750 24.15 -23.07 -31.77
CA LEU A 750 24.88 -22.91 -30.52
C LEU A 750 25.56 -24.22 -30.18
N GLU A 751 26.85 -24.30 -30.47
CA GLU A 751 27.63 -25.51 -30.29
C GLU A 751 27.64 -25.99 -28.83
N GLY A 752 27.51 -27.29 -28.65
CA GLY A 752 27.47 -27.94 -27.32
C GLY A 752 26.16 -27.84 -26.57
N LEU A 753 25.23 -26.97 -26.99
CA LEU A 753 23.93 -26.84 -26.34
C LEU A 753 22.94 -27.88 -26.85
N THR A 754 22.12 -28.34 -25.91
CA THR A 754 20.96 -29.22 -26.20
C THR A 754 19.69 -28.42 -26.38
N HIS A 755 18.57 -29.09 -26.62
CA HIS A 755 17.24 -28.50 -26.63
C HIS A 755 16.92 -27.64 -25.40
N ASN A 756 17.46 -27.99 -24.24
CA ASN A 756 17.26 -27.26 -22.99
C ASN A 756 18.28 -26.12 -22.74
N GLY A 757 19.07 -25.73 -23.76
CA GLY A 757 20.06 -24.64 -23.67
C GLY A 757 19.56 -23.39 -22.97
N PRO A 758 18.36 -22.86 -23.24
CA PRO A 758 17.81 -21.67 -22.52
C PRO A 758 17.69 -21.84 -21.01
N ILE A 759 17.57 -23.08 -20.53
CA ILE A 759 17.45 -23.41 -19.10
C ILE A 759 18.82 -23.76 -18.50
N THR A 760 19.63 -24.55 -19.24
CA THR A 760 20.89 -25.13 -18.72
C THR A 760 22.10 -24.22 -18.91
N ASP A 761 22.11 -23.40 -19.97
CA ASP A 761 23.20 -22.48 -20.32
C ASP A 761 22.68 -21.09 -20.74
N ALA A 762 21.98 -20.46 -19.84
CA ALA A 762 21.39 -19.13 -20.02
C ALA A 762 22.40 -18.05 -20.50
N PRO A 763 23.67 -17.98 -20.00
CA PRO A 763 24.61 -16.95 -20.44
C PRO A 763 24.94 -17.03 -21.95
N GLN A 764 25.18 -18.25 -22.50
CA GLN A 764 25.50 -18.39 -23.93
C GLN A 764 24.29 -18.05 -24.81
N VAL A 765 23.08 -18.44 -24.38
CA VAL A 765 21.83 -18.11 -25.09
C VAL A 765 21.54 -16.61 -25.01
N ALA A 766 21.71 -15.97 -23.86
CA ALA A 766 21.53 -14.54 -23.69
C ALA A 766 22.51 -13.72 -24.57
N ALA A 767 23.79 -14.15 -24.64
CA ALA A 767 24.77 -13.52 -25.51
C ALA A 767 24.35 -13.60 -26.99
N ALA A 768 23.88 -14.75 -27.46
CA ALA A 768 23.39 -14.94 -28.84
C ALA A 768 22.17 -14.06 -29.14
N ILE A 769 21.25 -13.91 -28.18
CA ILE A 769 20.08 -13.04 -28.30
C ILE A 769 20.52 -11.58 -28.42
N ARG A 770 21.43 -11.11 -27.56
CA ARG A 770 21.93 -9.73 -27.61
C ARG A 770 22.64 -9.40 -28.92
N VAL A 771 23.52 -10.28 -29.40
CA VAL A 771 24.17 -10.13 -30.70
C VAL A 771 23.16 -9.96 -31.83
N PHE A 772 22.08 -10.72 -31.78
CA PHE A 772 20.98 -10.57 -32.72
C PHE A 772 20.27 -9.21 -32.58
N LEU A 773 19.93 -8.78 -31.38
CA LEU A 773 19.24 -7.50 -31.14
C LEU A 773 20.07 -6.31 -31.62
N VAL A 774 21.42 -6.37 -31.47
CA VAL A 774 22.34 -5.38 -32.07
C VAL A 774 22.27 -5.40 -33.59
N SER A 775 22.32 -6.59 -34.19
CA SER A 775 22.22 -6.71 -35.66
C SER A 775 20.90 -6.25 -36.22
N ALA A 776 19.84 -6.33 -35.41
CA ALA A 776 18.50 -5.85 -35.75
C ALA A 776 18.29 -4.34 -35.46
N GLY A 777 19.32 -3.65 -34.95
CA GLY A 777 19.23 -2.21 -34.61
C GLY A 777 18.38 -1.87 -33.39
N LEU A 778 18.10 -2.86 -32.55
CA LEU A 778 17.28 -2.71 -31.34
C LEU A 778 18.10 -2.45 -30.06
N LEU A 779 19.40 -2.76 -30.11
CA LEU A 779 20.38 -2.44 -29.08
C LEU A 779 21.63 -1.82 -29.72
N THR A 780 22.36 -1.01 -29.00
CA THR A 780 23.69 -0.57 -29.36
C THR A 780 24.74 -1.62 -28.97
N ALA A 781 25.91 -1.60 -29.59
CA ALA A 781 27.02 -2.49 -29.25
C ALA A 781 27.47 -2.32 -27.76
N THR A 782 27.39 -1.10 -27.22
CA THR A 782 27.74 -0.79 -25.84
C THR A 782 26.72 -1.41 -24.86
N GLU A 783 25.42 -1.34 -25.19
CA GLU A 783 24.32 -1.96 -24.38
C GLU A 783 24.37 -3.49 -24.43
N ALA A 784 24.95 -4.08 -25.43
CA ALA A 784 25.10 -5.53 -25.52
C ALA A 784 26.34 -6.07 -24.81
N ALA A 785 27.36 -5.25 -24.58
CA ALA A 785 28.65 -5.62 -23.99
C ALA A 785 28.75 -5.37 -22.47
N SER A 786 27.85 -4.52 -21.91
CA SER A 786 27.72 -4.24 -20.49
C SER A 786 26.87 -5.29 -19.77
#